data_5146b4999c20d12541cf646de05c710f
#
_entry.id   5146b4999c20d12541cf646de05c710f
#
_cell.length_a   1.000
_cell.length_b   1.000
_cell.length_c   1.000
_cell.angle_alpha   90.00
_cell.angle_beta   90.00
_cell.angle_gamma   90.00
#
_symmetry.space_group_name_H-M   'P 1'
#
loop_
_entity.id
_entity.type
_entity.pdbx_description
1 polymer ?
#
loop_
_entity_poly.entity_id
_entity_poly.type
_entity_poly.pdbx_seq_one_letter_code
_entity_poly.pdbx_strand_id
1 'polypeptide(L)'
;MMRSFLPFSAGATRWLACALFVVSAVAARATEEDGYRLWLRYDRIVDQSLRESYTAAITEIVIPEAQRPPWAVGSINAIRDELTTGLRGLLGVDVPVVAKPTRAGALVLGNPRQPEINAIVSEADLRVASEEGFILRSTTVDGQRRILLVANREIGWLYGAFALLRHLQTNQPVEDLNIVTGPRIQRRLLNHWDNLNGFVERGYAGESLWDWFHIPEYMSPRYRDYARACASIGINGTVLTNVNANARVLTPYYLKRVAALASEFRPYGIRVYLTARFSAPVEIGGLKTADPLDPAVRKWWADKVEEIYALIPNFGGFLVKANSEGQPGPQNYGRNHADGANMLADALQSRGGIVMWRAFVYSNEEPEDRHKQPYNEFVPLDGKFRDNVIVQVKNGAIDFMPREPFHPLFGAMPKTPLALELQITQEYLGSGTQIAFLAPLFEEVLDADTFVNGPGTTVGKIVDGSVDHHGISVIAGVSNIGDERNWTGHPMAQANWYAYGRLAWDHQIDSAQIADEWTRMTFGNDPALVKPITSILMESRETVVNYSMPLGIHHIMAEGHHHGPGPWVDEAGRADWTSVYYHRADEKGMGFDRTKTGSNALEQYAPEIQRVWGDPKTTPDNLLLWFHHLPWDYQMKSGRTLWNEIALHYQKGVETVREWRKTWDGLPKEKIGEPRYSHVKALLGRQEREAREWRDSCLLYFQTFSKRPLPEGVEPAEHPLEYYKAVNIPFAPGHPGAR
;
A
#
# COMPACT_ATOMS: atom_id res chain seq x y z
N MET A 1 -4.76 85.54 -20.10
CA MET A 1 -4.24 86.26 -21.28
C MET A 1 -4.01 85.23 -22.37
N MET A 2 -4.86 85.29 -23.29
CA MET A 2 -4.67 85.62 -24.72
C MET A 2 -3.78 84.60 -25.48
N ARG A 3 -4.42 83.83 -26.32
CA ARG A 3 -4.52 83.89 -27.81
C ARG A 3 -3.25 83.31 -28.46
N SER A 4 -3.26 82.56 -29.53
CA SER A 4 -4.16 82.49 -30.69
C SER A 4 -3.70 81.34 -31.68
N PHE A 5 -4.64 80.68 -32.30
CA PHE A 5 -4.89 80.39 -33.71
C PHE A 5 -3.73 79.86 -34.64
N LEU A 6 -4.03 78.72 -35.23
CA LEU A 6 -4.07 78.02 -36.53
C LEU A 6 -3.41 78.82 -37.75
N PRO A 7 -3.06 78.21 -38.93
CA PRO A 7 -3.81 77.24 -39.65
C PRO A 7 -3.07 76.15 -40.53
N PHE A 8 -3.82 75.18 -40.94
CA PHE A 8 -3.82 74.28 -42.15
C PHE A 8 -2.69 74.33 -43.18
N SER A 9 -2.27 73.13 -43.63
CA SER A 9 -2.20 72.77 -45.07
C SER A 9 -2.25 71.25 -45.27
N ALA A 10 -2.99 70.86 -46.30
CA ALA A 10 -3.26 69.48 -46.74
C ALA A 10 -2.09 68.86 -47.48
N GLY A 11 -1.83 67.60 -47.26
CA GLY A 11 -0.93 66.79 -48.10
C GLY A 11 -1.36 65.33 -48.02
N ALA A 12 -2.03 64.88 -49.06
CA ALA A 12 -2.44 63.49 -49.24
C ALA A 12 -1.24 62.63 -49.57
N THR A 13 -1.01 61.62 -48.73
CA THR A 13 -0.11 60.52 -49.12
C THR A 13 -0.73 59.20 -48.66
N ARG A 14 -0.96 58.32 -49.64
CA ARG A 14 -1.46 56.96 -49.48
C ARG A 14 -0.52 56.15 -48.60
N TRP A 15 -1.02 55.59 -47.49
CA TRP A 15 -0.34 54.51 -46.78
C TRP A 15 -1.16 53.24 -46.87
N LEU A 16 -0.51 52.20 -47.46
CA LEU A 16 -0.96 50.80 -47.41
C LEU A 16 -1.03 50.38 -45.93
N ALA A 17 -2.19 50.04 -45.47
CA ALA A 17 -2.38 49.35 -44.17
C ALA A 17 -2.01 47.87 -44.33
N CYS A 18 -0.79 47.52 -43.97
CA CYS A 18 -0.42 46.13 -43.64
C CYS A 18 -1.07 45.80 -42.27
N ALA A 19 -2.20 45.10 -42.30
CA ALA A 19 -2.76 44.46 -41.13
C ALA A 19 -1.85 43.29 -40.71
N LEU A 20 -0.95 43.49 -39.78
CA LEU A 20 -0.30 42.39 -39.03
C LEU A 20 -1.36 41.77 -38.14
N PHE A 21 -1.89 40.65 -38.52
CA PHE A 21 -2.55 39.73 -37.62
C PHE A 21 -1.47 39.13 -36.68
N VAL A 22 -1.29 39.70 -35.51
CA VAL A 22 -0.61 39.04 -34.40
C VAL A 22 -1.57 37.98 -33.88
N VAL A 23 -1.43 36.76 -34.40
CA VAL A 23 -2.02 35.59 -33.79
C VAL A 23 -1.23 35.37 -32.49
N SER A 24 -1.74 35.91 -31.42
CA SER A 24 -1.30 35.53 -30.08
C SER A 24 -1.73 34.06 -29.89
N ALA A 25 -0.83 33.15 -30.23
CA ALA A 25 -0.92 31.78 -29.73
C ALA A 25 -0.79 31.85 -28.21
N VAL A 26 -1.90 31.92 -27.51
CA VAL A 26 -1.96 31.57 -26.09
C VAL A 26 -1.62 30.09 -26.07
N ALA A 27 -0.34 29.77 -25.97
CA ALA A 27 0.10 28.44 -25.56
C ALA A 27 -0.53 28.25 -24.18
N ALA A 28 -1.61 27.45 -24.14
CA ALA A 28 -2.09 26.93 -22.88
C ALA A 28 -0.87 26.27 -22.23
N ARG A 29 -0.30 26.92 -21.20
CA ARG A 29 0.70 26.30 -20.35
C ARG A 29 0.06 25.00 -19.90
N ALA A 30 0.55 23.87 -20.38
CA ALA A 30 0.25 22.59 -19.79
C ALA A 30 0.50 22.76 -18.29
N THR A 31 -0.53 22.57 -17.48
CA THR A 31 -0.37 22.63 -16.04
C THR A 31 0.73 21.64 -15.70
N GLU A 32 1.81 22.14 -15.06
CA GLU A 32 2.92 21.28 -14.66
C GLU A 32 2.39 20.12 -13.81
N GLU A 33 2.84 18.90 -14.12
CA GLU A 33 2.39 17.69 -13.43
C GLU A 33 2.91 17.67 -12.00
N ASP A 34 2.00 17.76 -11.03
CA ASP A 34 2.28 17.86 -9.60
C ASP A 34 2.07 16.53 -8.84
N GLY A 35 1.72 15.46 -9.54
CA GLY A 35 1.46 14.14 -8.96
C GLY A 35 0.03 13.92 -8.48
N TYR A 36 -0.86 14.91 -8.54
CA TYR A 36 -2.24 14.76 -8.07
C TYR A 36 -3.04 13.71 -8.85
N ARG A 37 -2.82 13.61 -10.17
CA ARG A 37 -3.55 12.70 -11.05
C ARG A 37 -3.13 11.23 -10.88
N LEU A 38 -2.08 10.96 -10.08
CA LEU A 38 -1.54 9.62 -9.86
C LEU A 38 -1.20 8.92 -11.19
N TRP A 39 -1.57 7.65 -11.33
CA TRP A 39 -1.51 6.84 -12.55
C TRP A 39 -2.76 6.99 -13.44
N LEU A 40 -3.74 7.81 -13.05
CA LEU A 40 -4.99 8.09 -13.78
C LEU A 40 -4.88 9.38 -14.61
N ARG A 41 -3.74 9.58 -15.24
CA ARG A 41 -3.41 10.81 -15.97
C ARG A 41 -4.10 10.89 -17.32
N TYR A 42 -4.23 9.78 -18.02
CA TYR A 42 -4.82 9.67 -19.33
C TYR A 42 -4.26 10.69 -20.34
N ASP A 43 -2.92 10.88 -20.29
CA ASP A 43 -2.24 11.76 -21.21
C ASP A 43 -2.35 11.21 -22.64
N ARG A 44 -2.45 12.11 -23.61
CA ARG A 44 -2.67 11.73 -25.02
C ARG A 44 -1.57 10.81 -25.51
N ILE A 45 -1.96 9.69 -26.14
CA ILE A 45 -1.04 8.74 -26.76
C ILE A 45 -0.27 9.44 -27.88
N VAL A 46 1.06 9.46 -27.77
CA VAL A 46 1.95 10.18 -28.67
C VAL A 46 2.06 9.48 -30.02
N ASP A 47 2.14 8.14 -30.02
CA ASP A 47 2.17 7.33 -31.26
C ASP A 47 0.85 7.48 -32.01
N GLN A 48 0.92 8.12 -33.18
CA GLN A 48 -0.24 8.42 -33.97
C GLN A 48 -0.90 7.15 -34.54
N SER A 49 -0.11 6.20 -35.02
CA SER A 49 -0.62 4.95 -35.60
C SER A 49 -1.37 4.12 -34.56
N LEU A 50 -0.79 4.00 -33.35
CA LEU A 50 -1.42 3.30 -32.23
C LEU A 50 -2.71 4.01 -31.77
N ARG A 51 -2.69 5.33 -31.69
CA ARG A 51 -3.86 6.13 -31.34
C ARG A 51 -4.99 5.98 -32.35
N GLU A 52 -4.67 5.95 -33.65
CA GLU A 52 -5.63 5.71 -34.74
C GLU A 52 -6.22 4.29 -34.68
N SER A 53 -5.39 3.26 -34.39
CA SER A 53 -5.85 1.89 -34.15
C SER A 53 -6.85 1.83 -32.97
N TYR A 54 -6.54 2.45 -31.85
CA TYR A 54 -7.45 2.49 -30.69
C TYR A 54 -8.73 3.27 -31.01
N THR A 55 -8.65 4.38 -31.72
CA THR A 55 -9.83 5.16 -32.11
C THR A 55 -10.74 4.35 -33.04
N ALA A 56 -10.18 3.54 -33.94
CA ALA A 56 -10.95 2.65 -34.79
C ALA A 56 -11.57 1.46 -34.04
N ALA A 57 -10.89 0.98 -32.99
CA ALA A 57 -11.37 -0.10 -32.12
C ALA A 57 -12.44 0.33 -31.12
N ILE A 58 -12.47 1.62 -30.72
CA ILE A 58 -13.39 2.16 -29.71
C ILE A 58 -14.06 3.43 -30.25
N THR A 59 -15.04 3.25 -31.15
CA THR A 59 -15.79 4.36 -31.76
C THR A 59 -16.99 4.83 -30.96
N GLU A 60 -17.50 3.97 -30.07
CA GLU A 60 -18.60 4.25 -29.14
C GLU A 60 -18.53 3.34 -27.92
N ILE A 61 -19.14 3.79 -26.83
CA ILE A 61 -19.29 3.01 -25.58
C ILE A 61 -20.74 2.59 -25.47
N VAL A 62 -21.01 1.30 -25.41
CA VAL A 62 -22.35 0.75 -25.25
C VAL A 62 -22.58 0.38 -23.79
N ILE A 63 -23.40 1.17 -23.10
CA ILE A 63 -23.83 0.89 -21.72
C ILE A 63 -25.30 0.53 -21.77
N PRO A 64 -25.70 -0.73 -21.48
CA PRO A 64 -27.09 -1.11 -21.48
C PRO A 64 -27.87 -0.35 -20.39
N GLU A 65 -29.11 0.02 -20.70
CA GLU A 65 -30.00 0.63 -19.71
C GLU A 65 -30.21 -0.31 -18.54
N ALA A 66 -29.74 0.10 -17.36
CA ALA A 66 -29.95 -0.64 -16.15
C ALA A 66 -31.38 -0.45 -15.66
N GLN A 67 -32.15 -1.53 -15.54
CA GLN A 67 -33.43 -1.52 -14.81
C GLN A 67 -33.10 -1.45 -13.31
N ARG A 68 -33.11 -0.24 -12.75
CA ARG A 68 -32.84 0.02 -11.34
C ARG A 68 -33.92 0.86 -10.69
N PRO A 69 -34.19 0.62 -9.41
CA PRO A 69 -34.93 1.56 -8.61
C PRO A 69 -34.17 2.90 -8.53
N PRO A 70 -34.82 4.06 -8.55
CA PRO A 70 -34.19 5.38 -8.53
C PRO A 70 -33.25 5.64 -7.34
N TRP A 71 -33.41 4.89 -6.23
CA TRP A 71 -32.56 4.98 -5.03
C TRP A 71 -31.35 4.05 -5.01
N ALA A 72 -31.20 3.16 -5.98
CA ALA A 72 -30.04 2.27 -6.06
C ALA A 72 -28.84 3.05 -6.61
N VAL A 73 -27.94 3.44 -5.72
CA VAL A 73 -26.66 4.03 -6.09
C VAL A 73 -25.77 2.90 -6.64
N GLY A 74 -25.57 2.90 -7.95
CA GLY A 74 -24.70 1.96 -8.62
C GLY A 74 -23.49 2.62 -9.21
N SER A 75 -22.58 1.80 -9.74
CA SER A 75 -21.31 2.25 -10.33
C SER A 75 -21.44 2.81 -11.75
N ILE A 76 -22.62 2.77 -12.38
CA ILE A 76 -22.80 3.12 -13.80
C ILE A 76 -22.32 4.54 -14.13
N ASN A 77 -22.62 5.52 -13.29
CA ASN A 77 -22.15 6.89 -13.53
C ASN A 77 -20.62 6.97 -13.42
N ALA A 78 -20.03 6.33 -12.39
CA ALA A 78 -18.58 6.27 -12.26
C ALA A 78 -17.92 5.58 -13.48
N ILE A 79 -18.51 4.50 -13.99
CA ILE A 79 -18.02 3.79 -15.19
C ILE A 79 -18.10 4.70 -16.42
N ARG A 80 -19.25 5.37 -16.62
CA ARG A 80 -19.42 6.30 -17.75
C ARG A 80 -18.42 7.44 -17.70
N ASP A 81 -18.31 8.09 -16.53
CA ASP A 81 -17.43 9.24 -16.33
C ASP A 81 -15.96 8.84 -16.53
N GLU A 82 -15.55 7.67 -16.02
CA GLU A 82 -14.19 7.19 -16.17
C GLU A 82 -13.83 6.84 -17.61
N LEU A 83 -14.68 6.08 -18.32
CA LEU A 83 -14.45 5.70 -19.70
C LEU A 83 -14.44 6.94 -20.61
N THR A 84 -15.39 7.86 -20.46
CA THR A 84 -15.43 9.07 -21.30
C THR A 84 -14.26 9.99 -21.02
N THR A 85 -13.87 10.17 -19.76
CA THR A 85 -12.71 11.00 -19.38
C THR A 85 -11.41 10.37 -19.87
N GLY A 86 -11.22 9.07 -19.61
CA GLY A 86 -10.01 8.34 -19.97
C GLY A 86 -9.81 8.26 -21.49
N LEU A 87 -10.84 7.88 -22.23
CA LEU A 87 -10.75 7.79 -23.70
C LEU A 87 -10.58 9.16 -24.34
N ARG A 88 -11.27 10.22 -23.88
CA ARG A 88 -11.03 11.58 -24.36
C ARG A 88 -9.57 12.01 -24.16
N GLY A 89 -9.02 11.74 -22.97
CA GLY A 89 -7.61 12.06 -22.67
C GLY A 89 -6.65 11.31 -23.59
N LEU A 90 -6.77 10.00 -23.66
CA LEU A 90 -5.87 9.13 -24.43
C LEU A 90 -5.96 9.30 -25.94
N LEU A 91 -7.18 9.40 -26.48
CA LEU A 91 -7.42 9.44 -27.92
C LEU A 91 -7.48 10.88 -28.46
N GLY A 92 -7.84 11.85 -27.61
CA GLY A 92 -8.03 13.24 -28.01
C GLY A 92 -9.35 13.49 -28.75
N VAL A 93 -10.31 12.55 -28.66
CA VAL A 93 -11.64 12.64 -29.28
C VAL A 93 -12.71 12.21 -28.26
N ASP A 94 -13.92 12.77 -28.40
CA ASP A 94 -15.07 12.34 -27.61
C ASP A 94 -15.65 11.04 -28.17
N VAL A 95 -15.76 10.03 -27.31
CA VAL A 95 -16.37 8.75 -27.64
C VAL A 95 -17.81 8.75 -27.10
N PRO A 96 -18.83 8.67 -27.99
CA PRO A 96 -20.24 8.75 -27.56
C PRO A 96 -20.66 7.53 -26.74
N VAL A 97 -21.52 7.75 -25.76
CA VAL A 97 -22.17 6.68 -24.98
C VAL A 97 -23.57 6.44 -25.55
N VAL A 98 -23.85 5.19 -25.89
CA VAL A 98 -25.13 4.76 -26.49
C VAL A 98 -25.71 3.54 -25.76
N ALA A 99 -27.01 3.30 -25.91
CA ALA A 99 -27.68 2.16 -25.28
C ALA A 99 -27.55 0.85 -26.10
N LYS A 100 -27.31 0.96 -27.40
CA LYS A 100 -27.15 -0.18 -28.35
C LYS A 100 -26.05 0.12 -29.34
N PRO A 101 -25.33 -0.89 -29.81
CA PRO A 101 -24.29 -0.69 -30.83
C PRO A 101 -24.87 -0.10 -32.14
N THR A 102 -24.24 0.95 -32.64
CA THR A 102 -24.62 1.62 -33.90
C THR A 102 -23.52 1.59 -34.96
N ARG A 103 -22.28 1.26 -34.57
CA ARG A 103 -21.07 1.30 -35.41
C ARG A 103 -20.19 0.07 -35.18
N ALA A 104 -19.28 -0.17 -36.13
CA ALA A 104 -18.15 -1.06 -35.89
C ALA A 104 -17.18 -0.43 -34.86
N GLY A 105 -16.41 -1.24 -34.16
CA GLY A 105 -15.46 -0.76 -33.17
C GLY A 105 -16.11 -0.30 -31.84
N ALA A 106 -17.18 -0.93 -31.41
CA ALA A 106 -17.84 -0.58 -30.14
C ALA A 106 -17.19 -1.26 -28.94
N LEU A 107 -17.03 -0.50 -27.85
CA LEU A 107 -16.80 -1.07 -26.50
C LEU A 107 -18.16 -1.40 -25.89
N VAL A 108 -18.47 -2.67 -25.69
CA VAL A 108 -19.78 -3.13 -25.23
C VAL A 108 -19.69 -3.68 -23.80
N LEU A 109 -20.38 -3.04 -22.87
CA LEU A 109 -20.56 -3.57 -21.52
C LEU A 109 -21.66 -4.65 -21.55
N GLY A 110 -21.28 -5.89 -21.28
CA GLY A 110 -22.15 -7.05 -21.39
C GLY A 110 -22.45 -7.72 -20.06
N ASN A 111 -23.68 -8.21 -19.92
CA ASN A 111 -24.05 -9.07 -18.82
C ASN A 111 -24.12 -10.52 -19.30
N PRO A 112 -23.57 -11.52 -18.59
CA PRO A 112 -23.61 -12.94 -18.98
C PRO A 112 -25.03 -13.51 -19.20
N ARG A 113 -26.05 -12.84 -18.64
CA ARG A 113 -27.46 -13.26 -18.84
C ARG A 113 -28.03 -12.90 -20.22
N GLN A 114 -27.32 -12.07 -21.01
CA GLN A 114 -27.71 -11.73 -22.38
C GLN A 114 -27.31 -12.88 -23.29
N PRO A 115 -28.24 -13.46 -24.10
CA PRO A 115 -27.95 -14.63 -24.94
C PRO A 115 -26.76 -14.44 -25.89
N GLU A 116 -26.62 -13.25 -26.48
CA GLU A 116 -25.51 -12.90 -27.38
C GLU A 116 -24.15 -12.87 -26.68
N ILE A 117 -24.11 -12.49 -25.39
CA ILE A 117 -22.89 -12.49 -24.56
C ILE A 117 -22.58 -13.91 -24.10
N ASN A 118 -23.59 -14.64 -23.64
CA ASN A 118 -23.44 -16.01 -23.19
C ASN A 118 -22.93 -16.97 -24.28
N ALA A 119 -23.18 -16.66 -25.55
CA ALA A 119 -22.62 -17.42 -26.67
C ALA A 119 -21.11 -17.22 -26.88
N ILE A 120 -20.51 -16.16 -26.33
CA ILE A 120 -19.11 -15.76 -26.54
C ILE A 120 -18.24 -16.06 -25.32
N VAL A 121 -18.84 -16.02 -24.12
CA VAL A 121 -18.14 -16.15 -22.83
C VAL A 121 -18.44 -17.50 -22.21
N SER A 122 -17.40 -18.27 -21.89
CA SER A 122 -17.56 -19.59 -21.28
C SER A 122 -17.90 -19.52 -19.80
N GLU A 123 -18.54 -20.56 -19.27
CA GLU A 123 -18.75 -20.70 -17.81
C GLU A 123 -17.42 -20.72 -17.03
N ALA A 124 -16.34 -21.23 -17.64
CA ALA A 124 -15.02 -21.24 -17.03
C ALA A 124 -14.50 -19.80 -16.87
N ASP A 125 -14.65 -18.96 -17.89
CA ASP A 125 -14.28 -17.54 -17.82
C ASP A 125 -15.08 -16.82 -16.70
N LEU A 126 -16.38 -17.09 -16.60
CA LEU A 126 -17.24 -16.49 -15.57
C LEU A 126 -16.88 -16.94 -14.16
N ARG A 127 -16.43 -18.19 -13.99
CA ARG A 127 -15.92 -18.65 -12.69
C ARG A 127 -14.62 -17.94 -12.30
N VAL A 128 -13.71 -17.73 -13.25
CA VAL A 128 -12.48 -16.97 -13.02
C VAL A 128 -12.80 -15.50 -12.69
N ALA A 129 -13.72 -14.89 -13.44
CA ALA A 129 -14.15 -13.50 -13.17
C ALA A 129 -14.83 -13.36 -11.81
N SER A 130 -15.43 -14.44 -11.27
CA SER A 130 -16.10 -14.41 -9.95
C SER A 130 -17.14 -13.29 -9.82
N GLU A 131 -17.41 -12.80 -8.61
CA GLU A 131 -18.42 -11.77 -8.36
C GLU A 131 -17.95 -10.34 -8.72
N GLU A 132 -16.65 -10.05 -8.58
CA GLU A 132 -16.11 -8.71 -8.76
C GLU A 132 -15.16 -8.57 -9.95
N GLY A 133 -14.79 -9.66 -10.61
CA GLY A 133 -13.89 -9.63 -11.75
C GLY A 133 -14.59 -9.30 -13.06
N PHE A 134 -13.83 -9.40 -14.14
CA PHE A 134 -14.27 -9.02 -15.48
C PHE A 134 -13.58 -9.86 -16.57
N ILE A 135 -14.17 -9.79 -17.76
CA ILE A 135 -13.63 -10.32 -18.99
C ILE A 135 -13.53 -9.17 -19.99
N LEU A 136 -12.34 -8.90 -20.50
CA LEU A 136 -12.10 -7.99 -21.63
C LEU A 136 -11.70 -8.83 -22.83
N ARG A 137 -12.49 -8.79 -23.91
CA ARG A 137 -12.26 -9.63 -25.08
C ARG A 137 -12.56 -8.91 -26.39
N SER A 138 -11.59 -8.91 -27.31
CA SER A 138 -11.82 -8.52 -28.69
C SER A 138 -12.48 -9.67 -29.46
N THR A 139 -13.55 -9.38 -30.17
CA THR A 139 -14.35 -10.38 -30.88
C THR A 139 -15.06 -9.76 -32.09
N THR A 140 -15.64 -10.62 -32.91
CA THR A 140 -16.51 -10.21 -34.05
C THR A 140 -17.93 -10.69 -33.75
N VAL A 141 -18.88 -9.75 -33.69
CA VAL A 141 -20.32 -10.04 -33.55
C VAL A 141 -21.04 -9.47 -34.76
N ASP A 142 -21.82 -10.28 -35.45
CA ASP A 142 -22.55 -9.89 -36.68
C ASP A 142 -21.64 -9.27 -37.76
N GLY A 143 -20.42 -9.79 -37.91
CA GLY A 143 -19.42 -9.27 -38.83
C GLY A 143 -18.74 -7.96 -38.42
N GLN A 144 -19.06 -7.41 -37.25
CA GLN A 144 -18.50 -6.18 -36.71
C GLN A 144 -17.50 -6.45 -35.58
N ARG A 145 -16.31 -5.84 -35.65
CA ARG A 145 -15.35 -5.90 -34.53
C ARG A 145 -15.87 -5.16 -33.31
N ARG A 146 -15.71 -5.75 -32.15
CA ARG A 146 -16.13 -5.17 -30.84
C ARG A 146 -15.14 -5.57 -29.75
N ILE A 147 -15.03 -4.72 -28.73
CA ILE A 147 -14.41 -5.06 -27.46
C ILE A 147 -15.54 -5.31 -26.45
N LEU A 148 -15.59 -6.50 -25.90
CA LEU A 148 -16.56 -6.84 -24.87
C LEU A 148 -15.92 -6.63 -23.49
N LEU A 149 -16.63 -5.91 -22.61
CA LEU A 149 -16.36 -5.85 -21.18
C LEU A 149 -17.51 -6.54 -20.45
N VAL A 150 -17.28 -7.80 -20.04
CA VAL A 150 -18.29 -8.62 -19.42
C VAL A 150 -17.99 -8.82 -17.93
N ALA A 151 -19.01 -8.71 -17.09
CA ALA A 151 -18.87 -8.94 -15.65
C ALA A 151 -20.19 -9.49 -15.05
N ASN A 152 -20.06 -10.23 -13.96
CA ASN A 152 -21.22 -10.76 -13.20
C ASN A 152 -21.98 -9.67 -12.46
N ARG A 153 -21.26 -8.61 -12.03
CA ARG A 153 -21.81 -7.43 -11.33
C ARG A 153 -21.24 -6.14 -11.91
N GLU A 154 -21.94 -5.03 -11.69
CA GLU A 154 -21.53 -3.71 -12.17
C GLU A 154 -20.15 -3.25 -11.71
N ILE A 155 -19.74 -3.62 -10.49
CA ILE A 155 -18.43 -3.28 -9.98
C ILE A 155 -17.32 -3.91 -10.84
N GLY A 156 -17.56 -5.09 -11.41
CA GLY A 156 -16.63 -5.71 -12.36
C GLY A 156 -16.49 -4.91 -13.66
N TRP A 157 -17.56 -4.24 -14.13
CA TRP A 157 -17.43 -3.28 -15.25
C TRP A 157 -16.56 -2.09 -14.90
N LEU A 158 -16.63 -1.58 -13.66
CA LEU A 158 -15.76 -0.48 -13.22
C LEU A 158 -14.29 -0.91 -13.20
N TYR A 159 -13.99 -2.06 -12.60
CA TYR A 159 -12.63 -2.60 -12.58
C TYR A 159 -12.12 -2.92 -13.99
N GLY A 160 -12.97 -3.45 -14.85
CA GLY A 160 -12.65 -3.70 -16.26
C GLY A 160 -12.44 -2.42 -17.08
N ALA A 161 -13.20 -1.36 -16.79
CA ALA A 161 -12.99 -0.05 -17.40
C ALA A 161 -11.59 0.52 -17.06
N PHE A 162 -11.21 0.49 -15.79
CA PHE A 162 -9.85 0.88 -15.36
C PHE A 162 -8.78 -0.03 -15.98
N ALA A 163 -9.02 -1.33 -16.08
CA ALA A 163 -8.08 -2.26 -16.70
C ALA A 163 -7.90 -1.97 -18.21
N LEU A 164 -8.97 -1.66 -18.93
CA LEU A 164 -8.88 -1.25 -20.34
C LEU A 164 -8.09 0.06 -20.48
N LEU A 165 -8.40 1.06 -19.65
CA LEU A 165 -7.68 2.34 -19.70
C LEU A 165 -6.19 2.19 -19.35
N ARG A 166 -5.84 1.34 -18.40
CA ARG A 166 -4.44 0.96 -18.10
C ARG A 166 -3.79 0.29 -19.30
N HIS A 167 -4.47 -0.66 -19.93
CA HIS A 167 -3.98 -1.35 -21.13
C HIS A 167 -3.64 -0.38 -22.26
N LEU A 168 -4.52 0.60 -22.51
CA LEU A 168 -4.28 1.66 -23.51
C LEU A 168 -3.14 2.60 -23.09
N GLN A 169 -3.08 3.01 -21.81
CA GLN A 169 -2.02 3.89 -21.29
C GLN A 169 -0.63 3.27 -21.40
N THR A 170 -0.54 1.94 -21.30
CA THR A 170 0.72 1.19 -21.42
C THR A 170 1.04 0.77 -22.84
N ASN A 171 0.32 1.31 -23.82
CA ASN A 171 0.52 1.06 -25.27
C ASN A 171 0.39 -0.42 -25.67
N GLN A 172 -0.53 -1.16 -25.03
CA GLN A 172 -0.76 -2.56 -25.34
C GLN A 172 -1.77 -2.72 -26.51
N PRO A 173 -1.60 -3.70 -27.41
CA PRO A 173 -2.49 -3.91 -28.56
C PRO A 173 -3.90 -4.35 -28.10
N VAL A 174 -4.93 -3.94 -28.89
CA VAL A 174 -6.33 -4.27 -28.59
C VAL A 174 -6.96 -5.26 -29.60
N GLU A 175 -6.22 -5.66 -30.62
CA GLU A 175 -6.71 -6.51 -31.70
C GLU A 175 -7.12 -7.90 -31.22
N ASP A 176 -6.32 -8.50 -30.33
CA ASP A 176 -6.49 -9.84 -29.80
C ASP A 176 -6.64 -9.82 -28.25
N LEU A 177 -7.30 -8.78 -27.74
CA LEU A 177 -7.50 -8.62 -26.31
C LEU A 177 -8.27 -9.80 -25.72
N ASN A 178 -7.71 -10.46 -24.72
CA ASN A 178 -8.33 -11.57 -24.01
C ASN A 178 -7.84 -11.61 -22.54
N ILE A 179 -8.44 -10.79 -21.70
CA ILE A 179 -8.14 -10.72 -20.27
C ILE A 179 -9.34 -11.29 -19.52
N VAL A 180 -9.12 -12.34 -18.76
CA VAL A 180 -10.10 -12.94 -17.85
C VAL A 180 -9.50 -12.91 -16.45
N THR A 181 -10.06 -12.15 -15.52
CA THR A 181 -9.51 -11.99 -14.18
C THR A 181 -10.60 -11.73 -13.14
N GLY A 182 -10.36 -12.22 -11.95
CA GLY A 182 -11.12 -11.90 -10.74
C GLY A 182 -10.18 -11.78 -9.55
N PRO A 183 -10.56 -11.03 -8.51
CA PRO A 183 -9.71 -10.88 -7.34
C PRO A 183 -9.56 -12.23 -6.63
N ARG A 184 -8.32 -12.59 -6.29
CA ARG A 184 -8.02 -13.78 -5.50
C ARG A 184 -8.40 -13.59 -4.03
N ILE A 185 -8.29 -12.36 -3.53
CA ILE A 185 -8.63 -11.99 -2.15
C ILE A 185 -9.91 -11.15 -2.17
N GLN A 186 -10.91 -11.55 -1.37
CA GLN A 186 -12.25 -10.93 -1.39
C GLN A 186 -12.27 -9.51 -0.82
N ARG A 187 -11.54 -9.25 0.27
CA ARG A 187 -11.47 -7.93 0.95
C ARG A 187 -10.06 -7.39 0.85
N ARG A 188 -9.93 -6.27 0.15
CA ARG A 188 -8.65 -5.62 -0.17
C ARG A 188 -8.70 -4.21 0.40
N LEU A 189 -8.09 -4.03 1.59
CA LEU A 189 -8.35 -2.91 2.45
C LEU A 189 -7.15 -1.98 2.58
N LEU A 190 -7.42 -0.67 2.70
CA LEU A 190 -6.45 0.28 3.25
C LEU A 190 -6.77 0.53 4.72
N ASN A 191 -5.75 0.49 5.57
CA ASN A 191 -5.83 0.85 6.97
C ASN A 191 -5.19 2.23 7.15
N HIS A 192 -6.00 3.27 7.34
CA HIS A 192 -5.49 4.60 7.67
C HIS A 192 -5.17 4.67 9.15
N TRP A 193 -3.97 5.15 9.47
CA TRP A 193 -3.61 5.44 10.87
C TRP A 193 -3.86 6.91 11.19
N ASP A 194 -5.00 7.39 10.73
CA ASP A 194 -5.50 8.76 10.86
C ASP A 194 -6.22 8.97 12.18
N ASN A 195 -5.93 10.08 12.84
CA ASN A 195 -6.57 10.46 14.10
C ASN A 195 -7.63 11.55 13.88
N LEU A 196 -8.56 11.67 14.83
CA LEU A 196 -9.69 12.62 14.74
C LEU A 196 -9.26 14.10 14.80
N ASN A 197 -8.00 14.38 15.12
CA ASN A 197 -7.40 15.71 15.14
C ASN A 197 -6.55 16.04 13.90
N GLY A 198 -6.58 15.17 12.87
CA GLY A 198 -5.83 15.35 11.63
C GLY A 198 -4.42 14.74 11.62
N PHE A 199 -3.89 14.36 12.78
CA PHE A 199 -2.58 13.71 12.82
C PHE A 199 -2.63 12.28 12.25
N VAL A 200 -1.64 11.91 11.43
CA VAL A 200 -1.48 10.56 10.88
C VAL A 200 -0.25 9.92 11.50
N GLU A 201 -0.45 8.85 12.27
CA GLU A 201 0.66 8.09 12.85
C GLU A 201 1.41 7.38 11.72
N ARG A 202 2.73 7.54 11.71
CA ARG A 202 3.60 7.07 10.60
C ARG A 202 3.18 7.59 9.23
N GLY A 203 2.43 8.71 9.18
CA GLY A 203 2.09 9.43 7.96
C GLY A 203 3.21 10.37 7.54
N TYR A 204 3.57 10.35 6.26
CA TYR A 204 4.67 11.13 5.70
C TYR A 204 4.23 12.03 4.54
N ALA A 205 2.90 12.24 4.42
CA ALA A 205 2.26 12.94 3.32
C ALA A 205 1.33 14.08 3.78
N GLY A 206 1.73 14.77 4.84
CA GLY A 206 0.94 15.83 5.45
C GLY A 206 -0.01 15.30 6.53
N GLU A 207 -1.17 15.95 6.67
CA GLU A 207 -2.21 15.58 7.62
C GLU A 207 -3.17 14.52 7.04
N SER A 208 -4.15 14.13 7.87
CA SER A 208 -5.22 13.20 7.46
C SER A 208 -5.94 13.70 6.20
N LEU A 209 -6.20 12.77 5.30
CA LEU A 209 -7.07 13.05 4.14
C LEU A 209 -8.49 13.46 4.58
N TRP A 210 -8.92 12.98 5.76
CA TRP A 210 -10.27 13.20 6.31
C TRP A 210 -10.33 14.49 7.13
N ASP A 211 -10.92 15.53 6.57
CA ASP A 211 -11.18 16.77 7.32
C ASP A 211 -12.42 16.60 8.22
N TRP A 212 -12.18 16.01 9.39
CA TRP A 212 -13.23 15.74 10.39
C TRP A 212 -13.94 17.00 10.89
N PHE A 213 -13.38 18.19 10.72
CA PHE A 213 -13.94 19.44 11.19
C PHE A 213 -15.01 19.97 10.23
N HIS A 214 -14.82 19.79 8.91
CA HIS A 214 -15.70 20.35 7.89
C HIS A 214 -16.67 19.33 7.26
N ILE A 215 -16.41 18.01 7.37
CA ILE A 215 -17.37 16.98 6.95
C ILE A 215 -18.57 17.00 7.88
N PRO A 216 -19.84 16.91 7.41
CA PRO A 216 -20.28 16.74 6.02
C PRO A 216 -20.61 18.04 5.30
N GLU A 217 -20.47 19.21 5.94
CA GLU A 217 -20.86 20.51 5.38
C GLU A 217 -20.03 20.87 4.14
N TYR A 218 -18.77 20.38 4.10
CA TYR A 218 -17.91 20.47 2.93
C TYR A 218 -17.32 19.10 2.61
N MET A 219 -17.64 18.59 1.42
CA MET A 219 -17.08 17.33 0.89
C MET A 219 -16.03 17.66 -0.17
N SER A 220 -14.76 17.52 0.19
CA SER A 220 -13.66 17.75 -0.75
C SER A 220 -13.77 16.81 -1.96
N PRO A 221 -13.57 17.30 -3.19
CA PRO A 221 -13.47 16.44 -4.37
C PRO A 221 -12.40 15.34 -4.26
N ARG A 222 -11.40 15.55 -3.42
CA ARG A 222 -10.35 14.55 -3.15
C ARG A 222 -10.90 13.24 -2.62
N TYR A 223 -12.03 13.23 -1.91
CA TYR A 223 -12.62 11.98 -1.40
C TYR A 223 -13.09 11.08 -2.54
N ARG A 224 -13.67 11.67 -3.58
CA ARG A 224 -14.02 10.95 -4.81
C ARG A 224 -12.79 10.50 -5.58
N ASP A 225 -11.78 11.36 -5.72
CA ASP A 225 -10.53 11.03 -6.41
C ASP A 225 -9.76 9.92 -5.68
N TYR A 226 -9.79 9.88 -4.34
CA TYR A 226 -9.29 8.77 -3.54
C TYR A 226 -10.02 7.45 -3.85
N ALA A 227 -11.36 7.47 -3.83
CA ALA A 227 -12.17 6.29 -4.14
C ALA A 227 -11.91 5.80 -5.58
N ARG A 228 -11.78 6.71 -6.52
CA ARG A 228 -11.45 6.46 -7.92
C ARG A 228 -10.07 5.80 -8.05
N ALA A 229 -9.05 6.32 -7.37
CA ALA A 229 -7.71 5.74 -7.35
C ALA A 229 -7.70 4.34 -6.72
N CYS A 230 -8.38 4.14 -5.59
CA CYS A 230 -8.53 2.84 -4.94
C CYS A 230 -9.21 1.82 -5.87
N ALA A 231 -10.32 2.16 -6.48
CA ALA A 231 -11.05 1.27 -7.39
C ALA A 231 -10.19 0.88 -8.63
N SER A 232 -9.35 1.81 -9.13
CA SER A 232 -8.50 1.56 -10.31
C SER A 232 -7.47 0.45 -10.13
N ILE A 233 -7.16 0.12 -8.89
CA ILE A 233 -6.23 -0.94 -8.49
C ILE A 233 -6.90 -2.06 -7.70
N GLY A 234 -8.26 -2.09 -7.69
CA GLY A 234 -9.03 -3.16 -7.12
C GLY A 234 -9.23 -3.12 -5.60
N ILE A 235 -8.88 -2.05 -4.90
CA ILE A 235 -9.17 -1.86 -3.47
C ILE A 235 -10.68 -1.66 -3.30
N ASN A 236 -11.30 -2.42 -2.36
CA ASN A 236 -12.74 -2.41 -2.11
C ASN A 236 -13.14 -2.12 -0.67
N GLY A 237 -12.19 -1.67 0.15
CA GLY A 237 -12.49 -1.27 1.52
C GLY A 237 -11.45 -0.31 2.11
N THR A 238 -11.87 0.45 3.11
CA THR A 238 -11.01 1.38 3.83
C THR A 238 -11.39 1.47 5.30
N VAL A 239 -10.40 1.34 6.18
CA VAL A 239 -10.51 1.63 7.61
C VAL A 239 -10.10 3.08 7.80
N LEU A 240 -11.00 3.94 8.26
CA LEU A 240 -10.78 5.40 8.26
C LEU A 240 -9.94 5.93 9.42
N THR A 241 -9.73 5.13 10.45
CA THR A 241 -9.13 5.60 11.71
C THR A 241 -8.00 4.70 12.20
N ASN A 242 -7.09 5.31 12.96
CA ASN A 242 -5.92 4.67 13.53
C ASN A 242 -6.27 3.41 14.33
N VAL A 243 -5.40 2.40 14.25
CA VAL A 243 -5.49 1.17 15.06
C VAL A 243 -5.41 1.45 16.57
N ASN A 244 -4.74 2.53 16.98
CA ASN A 244 -4.80 3.10 18.33
C ASN A 244 -6.12 3.86 18.51
N ALA A 245 -7.23 3.12 18.47
CA ALA A 245 -8.57 3.62 18.30
C ALA A 245 -9.00 4.64 19.36
N ASN A 246 -9.75 5.67 18.92
CA ASN A 246 -10.44 6.61 19.79
C ASN A 246 -11.94 6.28 19.83
N ALA A 247 -12.48 5.98 20.99
CA ALA A 247 -13.90 5.61 21.15
C ALA A 247 -14.87 6.67 20.57
N ARG A 248 -14.48 7.94 20.55
CA ARG A 248 -15.34 9.05 20.05
C ARG A 248 -15.75 8.89 18.59
N VAL A 249 -15.00 8.14 17.76
CA VAL A 249 -15.42 7.87 16.38
C VAL A 249 -16.78 7.17 16.30
N LEU A 250 -17.16 6.42 17.34
CA LEU A 250 -18.45 5.72 17.43
C LEU A 250 -19.60 6.58 17.97
N THR A 251 -19.37 7.87 18.23
CA THR A 251 -20.45 8.78 18.64
C THR A 251 -21.29 9.22 17.44
N PRO A 252 -22.59 9.60 17.63
CA PRO A 252 -23.44 10.06 16.54
C PRO A 252 -22.85 11.23 15.74
N TYR A 253 -22.06 12.08 16.39
CA TYR A 253 -21.35 13.20 15.75
C TYR A 253 -20.40 12.74 14.65
N TYR A 254 -19.52 11.78 14.96
CA TYR A 254 -18.56 11.26 13.97
C TYR A 254 -19.20 10.26 13.01
N LEU A 255 -20.17 9.45 13.45
CA LEU A 255 -20.85 8.49 12.56
C LEU A 255 -21.56 9.17 11.38
N LYS A 256 -22.10 10.38 11.56
CA LYS A 256 -22.66 11.18 10.44
C LYS A 256 -21.58 11.55 9.42
N ARG A 257 -20.37 11.87 9.87
CA ARG A 257 -19.22 12.20 9.02
C ARG A 257 -18.73 10.97 8.24
N VAL A 258 -18.62 9.85 8.94
CA VAL A 258 -18.31 8.56 8.33
C VAL A 258 -19.34 8.18 7.27
N ALA A 259 -20.64 8.41 7.53
CA ALA A 259 -21.71 8.14 6.57
C ALA A 259 -21.60 8.99 5.30
N ALA A 260 -21.18 10.25 5.42
CA ALA A 260 -20.94 11.13 4.27
C ALA A 260 -19.80 10.58 3.39
N LEU A 261 -18.67 10.20 3.99
CA LEU A 261 -17.55 9.55 3.26
C LEU A 261 -17.99 8.23 2.63
N ALA A 262 -18.71 7.39 3.36
CA ALA A 262 -19.23 6.11 2.84
C ALA A 262 -20.15 6.31 1.61
N SER A 263 -20.87 7.40 1.55
CA SER A 263 -21.73 7.75 0.41
C SER A 263 -20.92 8.12 -0.84
N GLU A 264 -19.80 8.84 -0.67
CA GLU A 264 -18.87 9.15 -1.77
C GLU A 264 -18.12 7.89 -2.29
N PHE A 265 -17.86 6.92 -1.42
CA PHE A 265 -17.09 5.74 -1.77
C PHE A 265 -17.92 4.60 -2.39
N ARG A 266 -19.20 4.55 -2.07
CA ARG A 266 -20.11 3.48 -2.51
C ARG A 266 -20.19 3.29 -4.01
N PRO A 267 -20.23 4.33 -4.87
CA PRO A 267 -20.22 4.17 -6.32
C PRO A 267 -18.98 3.48 -6.87
N TYR A 268 -17.89 3.49 -6.12
CA TYR A 268 -16.60 2.86 -6.45
C TYR A 268 -16.43 1.47 -5.80
N GLY A 269 -17.49 0.94 -5.17
CA GLY A 269 -17.47 -0.39 -4.53
C GLY A 269 -16.72 -0.46 -3.21
N ILE A 270 -16.30 0.69 -2.65
CA ILE A 270 -15.50 0.74 -1.44
C ILE A 270 -16.40 0.76 -0.21
N ARG A 271 -16.18 -0.19 0.70
CA ARG A 271 -16.83 -0.25 2.01
C ARG A 271 -15.99 0.48 3.04
N VAL A 272 -16.67 1.14 3.97
CA VAL A 272 -16.04 1.78 5.12
C VAL A 272 -16.00 0.81 6.30
N TYR A 273 -14.87 0.78 6.98
CA TYR A 273 -14.62 0.08 8.23
C TYR A 273 -14.14 1.11 9.27
N LEU A 274 -14.31 0.79 10.55
CA LEU A 274 -13.82 1.62 11.64
C LEU A 274 -12.96 0.80 12.60
N THR A 275 -12.05 1.46 13.29
CA THR A 275 -11.38 0.86 14.45
C THR A 275 -12.32 0.89 15.66
N ALA A 276 -12.43 -0.23 16.36
CA ALA A 276 -13.22 -0.32 17.57
C ALA A 276 -12.28 -0.30 18.79
N ARG A 277 -12.38 0.78 19.61
CA ARG A 277 -11.72 0.80 20.91
C ARG A 277 -12.44 -0.14 21.86
N PHE A 278 -11.72 -1.11 22.40
CA PHE A 278 -12.32 -2.18 23.21
C PHE A 278 -13.08 -1.65 24.45
N SER A 279 -12.59 -0.57 25.06
CA SER A 279 -13.21 0.08 26.21
C SER A 279 -14.33 1.09 25.88
N ALA A 280 -14.76 1.20 24.60
CA ALA A 280 -15.81 2.14 24.20
C ALA A 280 -17.11 2.07 25.02
N PRO A 281 -17.61 0.89 25.48
CA PRO A 281 -18.77 0.81 26.35
C PRO A 281 -18.61 1.60 27.67
N VAL A 282 -17.39 1.69 28.19
CA VAL A 282 -17.06 2.47 29.39
C VAL A 282 -16.88 3.96 29.04
N GLU A 283 -16.09 4.26 28.00
CA GLU A 283 -15.68 5.63 27.68
C GLU A 283 -16.81 6.50 27.15
N ILE A 284 -17.72 5.93 26.36
CA ILE A 284 -18.83 6.66 25.71
C ILE A 284 -20.20 6.02 25.96
N GLY A 285 -20.25 4.81 26.52
CA GLY A 285 -21.49 4.08 26.78
C GLY A 285 -22.00 4.21 28.21
N GLY A 286 -21.21 4.76 29.12
CA GLY A 286 -21.56 4.94 30.54
C GLY A 286 -21.61 3.63 31.34
N LEU A 287 -21.13 2.52 30.80
CA LEU A 287 -21.04 1.25 31.52
C LEU A 287 -19.84 1.24 32.47
N LYS A 288 -19.90 0.38 33.49
CA LYS A 288 -18.82 0.24 34.49
C LYS A 288 -17.73 -0.75 34.04
N THR A 289 -17.99 -1.53 33.01
CA THR A 289 -17.10 -2.58 32.53
C THR A 289 -17.15 -2.67 31.00
N ALA A 290 -16.13 -3.23 30.39
CA ALA A 290 -16.10 -3.68 29.00
C ALA A 290 -15.83 -5.19 28.91
N ASP A 291 -16.13 -5.97 29.97
CA ASP A 291 -16.02 -7.43 29.93
C ASP A 291 -16.85 -7.99 28.77
N PRO A 292 -16.25 -8.70 27.80
CA PRO A 292 -16.95 -9.19 26.62
C PRO A 292 -18.03 -10.24 26.92
N LEU A 293 -18.05 -10.79 28.13
CA LEU A 293 -19.08 -11.74 28.56
C LEU A 293 -20.22 -11.08 29.35
N ASP A 294 -20.10 -9.80 29.69
CA ASP A 294 -21.18 -9.06 30.36
C ASP A 294 -22.34 -8.81 29.39
N PRO A 295 -23.60 -9.18 29.74
CA PRO A 295 -24.75 -9.00 28.88
C PRO A 295 -25.05 -7.53 28.51
N ALA A 296 -24.76 -6.57 29.40
CA ALA A 296 -24.97 -5.14 29.12
C ALA A 296 -23.94 -4.62 28.10
N VAL A 297 -22.69 -5.09 28.15
CA VAL A 297 -21.65 -4.78 27.18
C VAL A 297 -21.99 -5.34 25.80
N ARG A 298 -22.43 -6.60 25.73
CA ARG A 298 -22.89 -7.24 24.48
C ARG A 298 -24.07 -6.49 23.87
N LYS A 299 -25.05 -6.12 24.69
CA LYS A 299 -26.19 -5.31 24.24
C LYS A 299 -25.76 -3.96 23.71
N TRP A 300 -24.85 -3.28 24.40
CA TRP A 300 -24.36 -1.97 23.95
C TRP A 300 -23.71 -2.06 22.56
N TRP A 301 -22.88 -3.09 22.32
CA TRP A 301 -22.27 -3.29 20.99
C TRP A 301 -23.32 -3.65 19.93
N ALA A 302 -24.32 -4.45 20.25
CA ALA A 302 -25.41 -4.76 19.32
C ALA A 302 -26.21 -3.51 18.94
N ASP A 303 -26.59 -2.69 19.93
CA ASP A 303 -27.28 -1.42 19.71
C ASP A 303 -26.42 -0.43 18.87
N LYS A 304 -25.11 -0.36 19.16
CA LYS A 304 -24.18 0.49 18.41
C LYS A 304 -24.02 0.05 16.96
N VAL A 305 -23.96 -1.23 16.69
CA VAL A 305 -23.91 -1.80 15.33
C VAL A 305 -25.20 -1.44 14.55
N GLU A 306 -26.36 -1.57 15.17
CA GLU A 306 -27.63 -1.18 14.52
C GLU A 306 -27.65 0.34 14.21
N GLU A 307 -27.16 1.19 15.11
CA GLU A 307 -27.00 2.63 14.86
C GLU A 307 -26.09 2.89 13.65
N ILE A 308 -24.96 2.19 13.53
CA ILE A 308 -24.03 2.33 12.41
C ILE A 308 -24.70 1.91 11.10
N TYR A 309 -25.34 0.74 11.05
CA TYR A 309 -26.00 0.26 9.83
C TYR A 309 -27.20 1.08 9.41
N ALA A 310 -27.88 1.75 10.34
CA ALA A 310 -28.93 2.71 10.01
C ALA A 310 -28.39 3.91 9.21
N LEU A 311 -27.15 4.31 9.44
CA LEU A 311 -26.48 5.42 8.73
C LEU A 311 -25.68 4.93 7.51
N ILE A 312 -25.06 3.75 7.59
CA ILE A 312 -24.13 3.19 6.61
C ILE A 312 -24.56 1.76 6.28
N PRO A 313 -25.55 1.57 5.38
CA PRO A 313 -26.12 0.24 5.11
C PRO A 313 -25.12 -0.82 4.59
N ASN A 314 -23.99 -0.39 4.03
CA ASN A 314 -22.93 -1.26 3.53
C ASN A 314 -21.67 -1.21 4.41
N PHE A 315 -21.81 -0.85 5.69
CA PHE A 315 -20.66 -0.87 6.63
C PHE A 315 -19.96 -2.23 6.62
N GLY A 316 -18.62 -2.22 6.57
CA GLY A 316 -17.83 -3.43 6.41
C GLY A 316 -17.54 -4.18 7.71
N GLY A 317 -17.42 -3.46 8.83
CA GLY A 317 -17.07 -4.06 10.12
C GLY A 317 -15.98 -3.30 10.88
N PHE A 318 -15.35 -3.99 11.83
CA PHE A 318 -14.37 -3.38 12.73
C PHE A 318 -12.97 -3.96 12.57
N LEU A 319 -11.97 -3.08 12.72
CA LEU A 319 -10.57 -3.43 12.99
C LEU A 319 -10.30 -3.20 14.48
N VAL A 320 -9.60 -4.16 15.13
CA VAL A 320 -9.32 -4.10 16.58
C VAL A 320 -7.85 -4.36 16.85
N LYS A 321 -7.23 -3.46 17.61
CA LYS A 321 -5.96 -3.67 18.33
C LYS A 321 -6.29 -3.75 19.81
N ALA A 322 -5.99 -4.87 20.46
CA ALA A 322 -6.31 -5.11 21.85
C ALA A 322 -5.11 -5.68 22.62
N ASN A 323 -4.98 -5.35 23.89
CA ASN A 323 -3.93 -5.82 24.79
C ASN A 323 -2.51 -5.57 24.24
N SER A 324 -2.29 -4.40 23.63
CA SER A 324 -1.01 -4.06 23.02
C SER A 324 -0.72 -2.58 23.17
N GLU A 325 0.51 -2.21 23.58
CA GLU A 325 0.97 -0.82 23.68
C GLU A 325 -0.02 0.09 24.45
N GLY A 326 -0.54 -0.39 25.57
CA GLY A 326 -1.49 0.35 26.40
C GLY A 326 -2.93 0.40 25.87
N GLN A 327 -3.24 -0.23 24.73
CA GLN A 327 -4.62 -0.38 24.28
C GLN A 327 -5.36 -1.40 25.17
N PRO A 328 -6.58 -1.09 25.63
CA PRO A 328 -7.37 -2.01 26.42
C PRO A 328 -7.76 -3.26 25.63
N GLY A 329 -7.91 -4.37 26.34
CA GLY A 329 -8.28 -5.64 25.74
C GLY A 329 -9.07 -6.55 26.68
N PRO A 330 -9.52 -7.70 26.20
CA PRO A 330 -10.25 -8.68 27.02
C PRO A 330 -9.45 -9.19 28.22
N GLN A 331 -8.12 -9.17 28.14
CA GLN A 331 -7.21 -9.58 29.24
C GLN A 331 -7.38 -8.71 30.50
N ASN A 332 -7.79 -7.46 30.37
CA ASN A 332 -8.13 -6.59 31.51
C ASN A 332 -9.28 -7.15 32.37
N TYR A 333 -10.05 -8.11 31.83
CA TYR A 333 -11.19 -8.75 32.46
C TYR A 333 -10.98 -10.26 32.67
N GLY A 334 -9.76 -10.77 32.52
CA GLY A 334 -9.44 -12.19 32.62
C GLY A 334 -10.03 -13.02 31.47
N ARG A 335 -10.23 -12.41 30.31
CA ARG A 335 -10.73 -13.04 29.08
C ARG A 335 -9.63 -13.13 28.02
N ASN A 336 -9.82 -13.97 27.02
CA ASN A 336 -8.88 -14.13 25.92
C ASN A 336 -9.32 -13.35 24.66
N HIS A 337 -8.46 -13.33 23.64
CA HIS A 337 -8.73 -12.62 22.38
C HIS A 337 -9.98 -13.10 21.66
N ALA A 338 -10.28 -14.42 21.70
CA ALA A 338 -11.48 -14.96 21.05
C ALA A 338 -12.77 -14.47 21.75
N ASP A 339 -12.77 -14.34 23.10
CA ASP A 339 -13.93 -13.80 23.82
C ASP A 339 -14.23 -12.37 23.38
N GLY A 340 -13.19 -11.54 23.24
CA GLY A 340 -13.32 -10.15 22.79
C GLY A 340 -13.75 -10.02 21.34
N ALA A 341 -13.13 -10.79 20.44
CA ALA A 341 -13.46 -10.77 19.01
C ALA A 341 -14.89 -11.27 18.74
N ASN A 342 -15.28 -12.37 19.40
CA ASN A 342 -16.59 -12.97 19.21
C ASN A 342 -17.73 -12.08 19.69
N MET A 343 -17.55 -11.29 20.74
CA MET A 343 -18.52 -10.28 21.17
C MET A 343 -18.88 -9.30 20.04
N LEU A 344 -17.88 -8.77 19.35
CA LEU A 344 -18.07 -7.86 18.22
C LEU A 344 -18.63 -8.58 16.99
N ALA A 345 -18.16 -9.80 16.75
CA ALA A 345 -18.59 -10.63 15.65
C ALA A 345 -20.07 -11.00 15.74
N ASP A 346 -20.53 -11.38 16.95
CA ASP A 346 -21.94 -11.68 17.23
C ASP A 346 -22.84 -10.44 16.94
N ALA A 347 -22.37 -9.22 17.30
CA ALA A 347 -23.10 -7.99 16.99
C ALA A 347 -23.22 -7.69 15.48
N LEU A 348 -22.20 -8.04 14.70
CA LEU A 348 -22.13 -7.78 13.25
C LEU A 348 -22.79 -8.86 12.39
N GLN A 349 -23.00 -10.07 12.92
CA GLN A 349 -23.33 -11.27 12.15
C GLN A 349 -24.58 -11.09 11.27
N SER A 350 -25.66 -10.54 11.82
CA SER A 350 -26.94 -10.35 11.10
C SER A 350 -26.84 -9.43 9.88
N ARG A 351 -25.79 -8.60 9.82
CA ARG A 351 -25.53 -7.61 8.77
C ARG A 351 -24.41 -8.00 7.81
N GLY A 352 -23.74 -9.14 8.04
CA GLY A 352 -22.61 -9.63 7.24
C GLY A 352 -21.34 -8.80 7.39
N GLY A 353 -21.21 -8.07 8.49
CA GLY A 353 -19.98 -7.36 8.86
C GLY A 353 -18.94 -8.29 9.45
N ILE A 354 -17.67 -7.91 9.36
CA ILE A 354 -16.52 -8.71 9.81
C ILE A 354 -15.75 -8.00 10.94
N VAL A 355 -15.02 -8.82 11.71
CA VAL A 355 -14.04 -8.34 12.68
C VAL A 355 -12.65 -8.72 12.21
N MET A 356 -11.78 -7.76 12.01
CA MET A 356 -10.36 -7.94 11.78
C MET A 356 -9.66 -7.74 13.13
N TRP A 357 -9.23 -8.83 13.75
CA TRP A 357 -8.60 -8.82 15.06
C TRP A 357 -7.09 -8.97 14.91
N ARG A 358 -6.33 -7.92 15.26
CA ARG A 358 -4.88 -7.92 15.04
C ARG A 358 -4.16 -8.84 16.03
N ALA A 359 -3.32 -9.72 15.49
CA ALA A 359 -2.37 -10.54 16.26
C ALA A 359 -1.05 -9.77 16.47
N PHE A 360 -1.18 -8.54 16.98
CA PHE A 360 -0.04 -7.69 17.33
C PHE A 360 -0.13 -7.35 18.81
N VAL A 361 0.66 -8.03 19.61
CA VAL A 361 0.63 -7.94 21.06
C VAL A 361 2.00 -7.56 21.62
N TYR A 362 2.01 -6.55 22.48
CA TYR A 362 3.15 -6.12 23.27
C TYR A 362 2.80 -6.21 24.75
N SER A 363 3.10 -7.35 25.36
CA SER A 363 2.99 -7.60 26.79
C SER A 363 4.31 -8.11 27.36
N ASN A 364 4.38 -8.34 28.67
CA ASN A 364 5.58 -8.86 29.33
C ASN A 364 5.57 -10.40 29.49
N GLU A 365 4.71 -11.09 28.74
CA GLU A 365 4.54 -12.54 28.87
C GLU A 365 5.66 -13.34 28.19
N GLU A 366 6.29 -12.75 27.16
CA GLU A 366 7.42 -13.35 26.43
C GLU A 366 8.61 -12.37 26.41
N PRO A 367 9.29 -12.13 27.55
CA PRO A 367 10.36 -11.15 27.63
C PRO A 367 11.64 -11.59 26.92
N GLU A 368 11.83 -12.89 26.71
CA GLU A 368 13.05 -13.46 26.13
C GLU A 368 13.16 -13.18 24.63
N ASP A 369 12.08 -13.40 23.90
CA ASP A 369 12.03 -13.19 22.46
C ASP A 369 10.65 -12.75 21.97
N ARG A 370 10.58 -11.51 21.56
CA ARG A 370 9.41 -10.87 20.99
C ARG A 370 8.77 -11.62 19.83
N HIS A 371 9.59 -12.33 19.06
CA HIS A 371 9.16 -13.15 17.91
C HIS A 371 8.10 -14.17 18.33
N LYS A 372 8.20 -14.73 19.55
CA LYS A 372 7.35 -15.85 19.99
C LYS A 372 5.95 -15.45 20.42
N GLN A 373 5.74 -14.22 20.83
CA GLN A 373 4.56 -13.82 21.59
C GLN A 373 3.24 -13.97 20.80
N PRO A 374 3.07 -13.42 19.57
CA PRO A 374 1.80 -13.55 18.86
C PRO A 374 1.43 -15.02 18.58
N TYR A 375 2.41 -15.85 18.27
CA TYR A 375 2.20 -17.27 18.04
C TYR A 375 1.69 -17.98 19.30
N ASN A 376 2.35 -17.77 20.43
CA ASN A 376 2.00 -18.42 21.69
C ASN A 376 0.61 -17.98 22.20
N GLU A 377 0.19 -16.74 21.95
CA GLU A 377 -1.12 -16.25 22.37
C GLU A 377 -2.26 -16.70 21.44
N PHE A 378 -2.03 -16.79 20.12
CA PHE A 378 -3.09 -16.99 19.15
C PHE A 378 -3.28 -18.47 18.74
N VAL A 379 -2.23 -19.26 18.62
CA VAL A 379 -2.35 -20.68 18.23
C VAL A 379 -3.29 -21.49 19.16
N PRO A 380 -3.28 -21.31 20.49
CA PRO A 380 -4.22 -22.00 21.38
C PRO A 380 -5.69 -21.59 21.17
N LEU A 381 -5.94 -20.52 20.42
CA LEU A 381 -7.28 -20.02 20.12
C LEU A 381 -7.78 -20.42 18.73
N ASP A 382 -7.00 -21.20 17.97
CA ASP A 382 -7.42 -21.66 16.64
C ASP A 382 -8.75 -22.45 16.72
N GLY A 383 -9.70 -22.06 15.85
CA GLY A 383 -11.06 -22.62 15.82
C GLY A 383 -11.98 -22.12 16.96
N LYS A 384 -11.57 -21.17 17.80
CA LYS A 384 -12.42 -20.55 18.83
C LYS A 384 -13.06 -19.24 18.39
N PHE A 385 -12.66 -18.70 17.26
CA PHE A 385 -13.22 -17.48 16.66
C PHE A 385 -14.49 -17.79 15.86
N ARG A 386 -15.40 -16.80 15.76
CA ARG A 386 -16.57 -16.88 14.89
C ARG A 386 -16.16 -16.83 13.41
N ASP A 387 -17.00 -17.35 12.52
CA ASP A 387 -16.74 -17.42 11.07
C ASP A 387 -16.55 -16.04 10.40
N ASN A 388 -17.06 -14.96 11.02
CA ASN A 388 -16.88 -13.59 10.56
C ASN A 388 -15.76 -12.83 11.30
N VAL A 389 -14.91 -13.53 12.05
CA VAL A 389 -13.66 -13.01 12.60
C VAL A 389 -12.50 -13.45 11.73
N ILE A 390 -11.61 -12.50 11.43
CA ILE A 390 -10.35 -12.76 10.74
C ILE A 390 -9.21 -12.30 11.64
N VAL A 391 -8.23 -13.14 11.92
CA VAL A 391 -7.04 -12.76 12.65
C VAL A 391 -6.08 -12.07 11.68
N GLN A 392 -5.83 -10.77 11.91
CA GLN A 392 -4.98 -9.94 11.04
C GLN A 392 -3.54 -9.97 11.54
N VAL A 393 -2.65 -10.48 10.69
CA VAL A 393 -1.26 -10.83 10.99
C VAL A 393 -0.33 -9.98 10.13
N LYS A 394 0.69 -9.37 10.75
CA LYS A 394 1.73 -8.64 10.01
C LYS A 394 2.52 -9.57 9.08
N ASN A 395 3.15 -9.00 8.07
CA ASN A 395 3.95 -9.74 7.10
C ASN A 395 5.14 -10.48 7.74
N GLY A 396 5.80 -9.86 8.72
CA GLY A 396 6.95 -10.43 9.41
C GLY A 396 6.64 -10.82 10.85
N ALA A 397 7.56 -11.52 11.45
CA ALA A 397 7.41 -12.13 12.78
C ALA A 397 7.34 -11.11 13.92
N ILE A 398 7.80 -9.86 13.70
CA ILE A 398 7.85 -8.83 14.74
C ILE A 398 7.13 -7.55 14.32
N ASP A 399 7.70 -6.72 13.40
CA ASP A 399 7.15 -5.37 13.19
C ASP A 399 7.60 -4.69 11.88
N PHE A 400 7.12 -5.10 10.72
CA PHE A 400 7.30 -4.41 9.43
C PHE A 400 8.73 -4.00 9.07
N MET A 401 9.75 -4.70 9.59
CA MET A 401 11.13 -4.41 9.24
C MET A 401 11.36 -4.55 7.72
N PRO A 402 12.36 -3.87 7.16
CA PRO A 402 12.70 -3.96 5.74
C PRO A 402 12.88 -5.40 5.24
N ARG A 403 13.31 -6.29 6.13
CA ARG A 403 13.32 -7.74 5.95
C ARG A 403 13.06 -8.45 7.26
N GLU A 404 12.05 -9.32 7.24
CA GLU A 404 11.72 -10.27 8.29
C GLU A 404 11.44 -11.64 7.65
N PRO A 405 11.60 -12.76 8.38
CA PRO A 405 10.95 -14.00 7.96
C PRO A 405 9.42 -13.79 7.98
N PHE A 406 8.68 -14.49 7.14
CA PHE A 406 7.23 -14.44 7.21
C PHE A 406 6.72 -14.83 8.61
N HIS A 407 5.58 -14.28 9.02
CA HIS A 407 5.04 -14.50 10.37
C HIS A 407 4.63 -15.97 10.56
N PRO A 408 5.09 -16.66 11.64
CA PRO A 408 4.86 -18.10 11.85
C PRO A 408 3.39 -18.49 12.07
N LEU A 409 2.47 -17.54 12.32
CA LEU A 409 1.04 -17.82 12.37
C LEU A 409 0.48 -18.30 11.01
N PHE A 410 1.09 -17.88 9.89
CA PHE A 410 0.67 -18.38 8.58
C PHE A 410 0.97 -19.87 8.46
N GLY A 411 -0.11 -20.67 8.50
CA GLY A 411 -0.06 -22.12 8.52
C GLY A 411 -0.25 -22.77 9.91
N ALA A 412 -0.20 -21.98 11.00
CA ALA A 412 -0.37 -22.49 12.35
C ALA A 412 -1.83 -22.41 12.87
N MET A 413 -2.73 -21.77 12.12
CA MET A 413 -4.14 -21.59 12.50
C MET A 413 -5.09 -22.04 11.37
N PRO A 414 -5.15 -23.34 11.03
CA PRO A 414 -5.91 -23.82 9.88
C PRO A 414 -7.44 -23.71 10.03
N LYS A 415 -7.96 -23.47 11.24
CA LYS A 415 -9.41 -23.38 11.51
C LYS A 415 -9.89 -21.92 11.60
N THR A 416 -8.99 -20.95 11.52
CA THR A 416 -9.29 -19.53 11.67
C THR A 416 -8.75 -18.79 10.45
N PRO A 417 -9.58 -18.02 9.71
CA PRO A 417 -9.09 -17.26 8.57
C PRO A 417 -8.08 -16.21 9.01
N LEU A 418 -6.96 -16.12 8.27
CA LEU A 418 -5.89 -15.18 8.51
C LEU A 418 -5.89 -14.10 7.44
N ALA A 419 -5.75 -12.84 7.84
CA ALA A 419 -5.47 -11.72 6.95
C ALA A 419 -3.99 -11.36 7.00
N LEU A 420 -3.40 -11.04 5.85
CA LEU A 420 -2.07 -10.45 5.78
C LEU A 420 -2.18 -8.93 5.96
N GLU A 421 -1.44 -8.38 6.94
CA GLU A 421 -1.26 -6.94 7.11
C GLU A 421 0.11 -6.52 6.56
N LEU A 422 0.12 -5.73 5.49
CA LEU A 422 1.30 -5.11 4.90
C LEU A 422 1.39 -3.64 5.33
N GLN A 423 2.59 -3.08 5.36
CA GLN A 423 2.76 -1.65 5.58
C GLN A 423 3.20 -0.96 4.28
N ILE A 424 2.34 -0.07 3.76
CA ILE A 424 2.63 0.75 2.58
C ILE A 424 3.43 1.99 2.99
N THR A 425 3.27 2.44 4.22
CA THR A 425 4.11 3.45 4.84
C THR A 425 5.54 2.90 5.03
N GLN A 426 6.51 3.80 5.04
CA GLN A 426 7.93 3.45 5.11
C GLN A 426 8.49 3.69 6.52
N GLU A 427 7.85 3.15 7.55
CA GLU A 427 8.21 3.39 8.96
C GLU A 427 9.68 3.08 9.26
N TYR A 428 10.18 1.98 8.70
CA TYR A 428 11.55 1.50 8.90
C TYR A 428 12.42 1.60 7.63
N LEU A 429 11.92 2.31 6.61
CA LEU A 429 12.56 2.49 5.30
C LEU A 429 12.73 3.98 4.98
N GLY A 430 13.22 4.76 5.96
CA GLY A 430 13.49 6.18 5.81
C GLY A 430 12.29 7.11 5.99
N SER A 431 11.19 6.62 6.55
CA SER A 431 10.03 7.46 6.95
C SER A 431 9.56 8.44 5.87
N GLY A 432 9.42 7.99 4.63
CA GLY A 432 9.01 8.82 3.49
C GLY A 432 10.07 9.81 2.97
N THR A 433 11.32 9.73 3.46
CA THR A 433 12.42 10.59 3.00
C THR A 433 13.35 9.89 2.02
N GLN A 434 13.05 8.65 1.68
CA GLN A 434 13.87 7.79 0.83
C GLN A 434 13.01 7.05 -0.18
N ILE A 435 13.58 6.71 -1.32
CA ILE A 435 12.94 5.83 -2.29
C ILE A 435 13.09 4.39 -1.80
N ALA A 436 11.96 3.73 -1.58
CA ALA A 436 11.86 2.30 -1.30
C ALA A 436 10.57 1.77 -1.93
N PHE A 437 10.68 1.01 -3.02
CA PHE A 437 9.56 0.34 -3.66
C PHE A 437 9.29 -0.99 -2.94
N LEU A 438 8.07 -1.16 -2.47
CA LEU A 438 7.73 -2.22 -1.53
C LEU A 438 7.16 -3.48 -2.19
N ALA A 439 6.85 -3.45 -3.50
CA ALA A 439 6.33 -4.64 -4.18
C ALA A 439 7.23 -5.87 -4.01
N PRO A 440 8.59 -5.79 -4.13
CA PRO A 440 9.45 -6.95 -3.91
C PRO A 440 9.39 -7.50 -2.46
N LEU A 441 9.12 -6.65 -1.46
CA LEU A 441 8.89 -7.10 -0.10
C LEU A 441 7.54 -7.81 0.04
N PHE A 442 6.50 -7.27 -0.58
CA PHE A 442 5.17 -7.86 -0.53
C PHE A 442 5.11 -9.19 -1.27
N GLU A 443 5.73 -9.28 -2.44
CA GLU A 443 5.88 -10.51 -3.23
C GLU A 443 6.68 -11.58 -2.45
N GLU A 444 7.83 -11.22 -1.86
CA GLU A 444 8.65 -12.13 -1.03
C GLU A 444 7.82 -12.80 0.08
N VAL A 445 6.94 -12.06 0.73
CA VAL A 445 6.07 -12.60 1.79
C VAL A 445 4.94 -13.44 1.22
N LEU A 446 4.27 -12.96 0.17
CA LEU A 446 3.13 -13.69 -0.44
C LEU A 446 3.56 -15.02 -1.06
N ASP A 447 4.78 -15.08 -1.59
CA ASP A 447 5.38 -16.28 -2.20
C ASP A 447 6.11 -17.18 -1.19
N ALA A 448 6.30 -16.72 0.06
CA ALA A 448 6.97 -17.53 1.09
C ALA A 448 6.20 -18.84 1.32
N ASP A 449 6.90 -19.96 1.10
CA ASP A 449 6.34 -21.30 1.31
C ASP A 449 6.36 -21.66 2.79
N THR A 450 5.19 -21.89 3.36
CA THR A 450 5.04 -22.27 4.76
C THR A 450 5.27 -23.77 5.00
N PHE A 451 5.21 -24.57 3.95
CA PHE A 451 5.28 -26.05 3.98
C PHE A 451 4.23 -26.74 4.85
N VAL A 452 3.25 -26.03 5.37
CA VAL A 452 2.27 -26.59 6.34
C VAL A 452 1.48 -27.77 5.78
N ASN A 453 1.16 -27.77 4.49
CA ASN A 453 0.53 -28.87 3.77
C ASN A 453 1.46 -29.42 2.66
N GLY A 454 2.78 -29.34 2.86
CA GLY A 454 3.79 -29.68 1.87
C GLY A 454 4.21 -28.50 0.98
N PRO A 455 5.10 -28.74 0.02
CA PRO A 455 5.64 -27.69 -0.86
C PRO A 455 4.55 -26.95 -1.66
N GLY A 456 4.72 -25.65 -1.82
CA GLY A 456 3.80 -24.78 -2.56
C GLY A 456 2.63 -24.27 -1.74
N THR A 457 2.65 -24.43 -0.41
CA THR A 457 1.67 -23.85 0.52
C THR A 457 2.13 -22.44 0.91
N THR A 458 1.98 -21.48 0.00
CA THR A 458 2.47 -20.11 0.22
C THR A 458 1.55 -19.31 1.14
N VAL A 459 2.11 -18.26 1.75
CA VAL A 459 1.34 -17.27 2.54
C VAL A 459 0.19 -16.71 1.71
N GLY A 460 0.41 -16.36 0.45
CA GLY A 460 -0.63 -15.86 -0.45
C GLY A 460 -1.81 -16.82 -0.59
N LYS A 461 -1.56 -18.13 -0.70
CA LYS A 461 -2.61 -19.17 -0.77
C LYS A 461 -3.34 -19.41 0.55
N ILE A 462 -2.68 -19.19 1.68
CA ILE A 462 -3.36 -19.22 2.99
C ILE A 462 -4.32 -18.03 3.09
N VAL A 463 -3.83 -16.84 2.73
CA VAL A 463 -4.58 -15.58 2.83
C VAL A 463 -5.75 -15.53 1.85
N ASP A 464 -5.63 -16.08 0.64
CA ASP A 464 -6.73 -16.15 -0.34
C ASP A 464 -7.77 -17.24 0.00
N GLY A 465 -7.50 -18.08 1.00
CA GLY A 465 -8.38 -19.16 1.49
C GLY A 465 -8.30 -20.44 0.68
N SER A 466 -7.42 -20.56 -0.32
CA SER A 466 -7.34 -21.77 -1.16
C SER A 466 -6.72 -22.99 -0.46
N VAL A 467 -5.97 -22.79 0.63
CA VAL A 467 -5.38 -23.86 1.43
C VAL A 467 -6.39 -24.46 2.41
N ASP A 468 -7.01 -23.62 3.24
CA ASP A 468 -7.86 -24.05 4.35
C ASP A 468 -9.37 -23.93 4.02
N HIS A 469 -9.71 -23.49 2.81
CA HIS A 469 -11.07 -23.36 2.28
C HIS A 469 -11.99 -22.45 3.11
N HIS A 470 -11.43 -21.38 3.68
CA HIS A 470 -12.22 -20.39 4.40
C HIS A 470 -13.14 -19.61 3.46
N GLY A 471 -14.36 -19.34 3.91
CA GLY A 471 -15.37 -18.59 3.15
C GLY A 471 -15.07 -17.09 3.02
N ILE A 472 -14.04 -16.58 3.72
CA ILE A 472 -13.65 -15.19 3.73
C ILE A 472 -12.12 -15.06 3.63
N SER A 473 -11.67 -14.11 2.82
CA SER A 473 -10.25 -13.78 2.63
C SER A 473 -10.04 -12.26 2.67
N VAL A 474 -8.97 -11.82 3.33
CA VAL A 474 -8.69 -10.40 3.61
C VAL A 474 -7.20 -10.11 3.47
N ILE A 475 -6.87 -9.00 2.84
CA ILE A 475 -5.55 -8.37 2.89
C ILE A 475 -5.71 -6.90 3.25
N ALA A 476 -4.84 -6.38 4.10
CA ALA A 476 -4.88 -5.02 4.59
C ALA A 476 -3.51 -4.34 4.42
N GLY A 477 -3.51 -3.08 3.98
CA GLY A 477 -2.30 -2.27 3.84
C GLY A 477 -2.36 -1.02 4.68
N VAL A 478 -1.37 -0.77 5.52
CA VAL A 478 -1.24 0.51 6.24
C VAL A 478 -0.95 1.60 5.23
N SER A 479 -1.87 2.58 5.14
CA SER A 479 -1.89 3.58 4.08
C SER A 479 -0.77 4.60 4.20
N ASN A 480 -0.12 4.95 3.08
CA ASN A 480 0.85 6.05 2.96
C ASN A 480 0.24 7.34 2.37
N ILE A 481 -1.08 7.50 2.48
CA ILE A 481 -1.84 8.58 1.85
C ILE A 481 -2.14 9.68 2.88
N GLY A 482 -1.94 10.94 2.48
CA GLY A 482 -2.28 12.12 3.27
C GLY A 482 -2.82 13.25 2.41
N ASP A 483 -2.91 14.45 2.99
CA ASP A 483 -3.50 15.63 2.35
C ASP A 483 -2.54 16.39 1.43
N GLU A 484 -1.26 16.00 1.34
CA GLU A 484 -0.34 16.59 0.38
C GLU A 484 -0.81 16.44 -1.06
N ARG A 485 -0.42 17.40 -1.91
CA ARG A 485 -0.88 17.46 -3.30
C ARG A 485 -0.62 16.18 -4.07
N ASN A 486 0.55 15.55 -3.89
CA ASN A 486 0.93 14.29 -4.54
C ASN A 486 0.45 13.03 -3.80
N TRP A 487 -0.35 13.14 -2.74
CA TRP A 487 -0.95 12.08 -1.93
C TRP A 487 -0.01 11.31 -0.99
N THR A 488 1.26 11.15 -1.33
CA THR A 488 2.15 10.16 -0.70
C THR A 488 3.49 10.74 -0.23
N GLY A 489 3.57 12.08 -0.09
CA GLY A 489 4.78 12.79 0.35
C GLY A 489 5.79 13.03 -0.78
N HIS A 490 5.98 12.07 -1.68
CA HIS A 490 6.81 12.23 -2.87
C HIS A 490 6.32 11.35 -4.04
N PRO A 491 6.64 11.72 -5.31
CA PRO A 491 6.08 11.04 -6.49
C PRO A 491 6.34 9.54 -6.54
N MET A 492 7.54 9.09 -6.11
CA MET A 492 7.92 7.68 -6.20
C MET A 492 7.16 6.79 -5.20
N ALA A 493 6.69 7.33 -4.06
CA ALA A 493 5.92 6.58 -3.07
C ALA A 493 4.50 6.23 -3.56
N GLN A 494 3.99 6.87 -4.62
CA GLN A 494 2.75 6.48 -5.28
C GLN A 494 2.82 5.05 -5.83
N ALA A 495 4.02 4.60 -6.25
CA ALA A 495 4.24 3.23 -6.71
C ALA A 495 3.89 2.18 -5.65
N ASN A 496 4.08 2.48 -4.37
CA ASN A 496 3.77 1.58 -3.27
C ASN A 496 2.26 1.37 -3.08
N TRP A 497 1.48 2.45 -3.19
CA TRP A 497 0.01 2.36 -3.17
C TRP A 497 -0.51 1.56 -4.37
N TYR A 498 0.01 1.87 -5.57
CA TYR A 498 -0.34 1.15 -6.80
C TYR A 498 -0.02 -0.35 -6.67
N ALA A 499 1.20 -0.68 -6.25
CA ALA A 499 1.66 -2.06 -6.11
C ALA A 499 0.83 -2.86 -5.10
N TYR A 500 0.51 -2.28 -3.96
CA TYR A 500 -0.33 -2.92 -2.97
C TYR A 500 -1.69 -3.34 -3.58
N GLY A 501 -2.38 -2.45 -4.28
CA GLY A 501 -3.67 -2.79 -4.90
C GLY A 501 -3.56 -3.87 -5.97
N ARG A 502 -2.50 -3.84 -6.79
CA ARG A 502 -2.25 -4.85 -7.83
C ARG A 502 -2.02 -6.25 -7.22
N LEU A 503 -1.17 -6.34 -6.19
CA LEU A 503 -0.91 -7.61 -5.46
C LEU A 503 -2.10 -8.06 -4.63
N ALA A 504 -2.88 -7.15 -4.07
CA ALA A 504 -4.11 -7.49 -3.37
C ALA A 504 -5.19 -8.08 -4.30
N TRP A 505 -5.21 -7.65 -5.57
CA TRP A 505 -6.07 -8.23 -6.60
C TRP A 505 -5.59 -9.61 -7.03
N ASP A 506 -4.31 -9.72 -7.39
CA ASP A 506 -3.66 -10.96 -7.80
C ASP A 506 -2.26 -11.04 -7.21
N HIS A 507 -2.10 -11.82 -6.15
CA HIS A 507 -0.83 -11.97 -5.45
C HIS A 507 0.22 -12.78 -6.25
N GLN A 508 -0.09 -13.23 -7.46
CA GLN A 508 0.82 -13.93 -8.36
C GLN A 508 1.42 -13.03 -9.45
N ILE A 509 1.08 -11.73 -9.44
CA ILE A 509 1.66 -10.77 -10.39
C ILE A 509 3.09 -10.42 -9.97
N ASP A 510 3.98 -10.34 -10.95
CA ASP A 510 5.39 -10.00 -10.77
C ASP A 510 5.58 -8.51 -10.42
N SER A 511 6.44 -8.21 -9.44
CA SER A 511 6.75 -6.84 -9.02
C SER A 511 7.37 -5.99 -10.11
N ALA A 512 8.15 -6.57 -11.02
CA ALA A 512 8.74 -5.84 -12.14
C ALA A 512 7.69 -5.44 -13.17
N GLN A 513 6.68 -6.29 -13.41
CA GLN A 513 5.52 -5.91 -14.22
C GLN A 513 4.75 -4.75 -13.60
N ILE A 514 4.53 -4.77 -12.29
CA ILE A 514 3.85 -3.67 -11.58
C ILE A 514 4.64 -2.36 -11.69
N ALA A 515 5.96 -2.43 -11.52
CA ALA A 515 6.84 -1.26 -11.63
C ALA A 515 6.83 -0.68 -13.06
N ASP A 516 6.85 -1.52 -14.10
CA ASP A 516 6.77 -1.11 -15.51
C ASP A 516 5.41 -0.45 -15.81
N GLU A 517 4.29 -1.08 -15.41
CA GLU A 517 2.94 -0.52 -15.57
C GLU A 517 2.82 0.87 -14.94
N TRP A 518 3.22 1.01 -13.66
CA TRP A 518 3.15 2.27 -12.94
C TRP A 518 4.04 3.35 -13.58
N THR A 519 5.25 2.98 -13.96
CA THR A 519 6.21 3.92 -14.58
C THR A 519 5.69 4.46 -15.89
N ARG A 520 5.13 3.59 -16.75
CA ARG A 520 4.53 4.01 -18.04
C ARG A 520 3.36 4.96 -17.86
N MET A 521 2.46 4.67 -16.93
CA MET A 521 1.30 5.53 -16.66
C MET A 521 1.69 6.85 -15.99
N THR A 522 2.83 6.90 -15.29
CA THR A 522 3.28 8.06 -14.52
C THR A 522 4.25 8.96 -15.30
N PHE A 523 5.16 8.39 -16.09
CA PHE A 523 6.22 9.12 -16.79
C PHE A 523 6.13 8.99 -18.32
N GLY A 524 5.23 8.14 -18.83
CA GLY A 524 5.06 7.88 -20.25
C GLY A 524 5.82 6.64 -20.74
N ASN A 525 5.62 6.29 -22.01
CA ASN A 525 6.08 5.01 -22.58
C ASN A 525 7.48 5.08 -23.24
N ASP A 526 8.23 6.18 -23.03
CA ASP A 526 9.59 6.31 -23.57
C ASP A 526 10.54 5.31 -22.86
N PRO A 527 11.16 4.36 -23.61
CA PRO A 527 12.09 3.41 -23.00
C PRO A 527 13.29 4.07 -22.28
N ALA A 528 13.67 5.29 -22.67
CA ALA A 528 14.73 6.04 -22.03
C ALA A 528 14.35 6.53 -20.61
N LEU A 529 13.05 6.58 -20.29
CA LEU A 529 12.53 6.84 -18.94
C LEU A 529 12.16 5.55 -18.22
N VAL A 530 11.42 4.67 -18.91
CA VAL A 530 10.83 3.47 -18.28
C VAL A 530 11.91 2.56 -17.68
N LYS A 531 12.93 2.21 -18.45
CA LYS A 531 13.97 1.27 -18.02
C LYS A 531 14.73 1.76 -16.77
N PRO A 532 15.33 2.97 -16.74
CA PRO A 532 16.09 3.40 -15.58
C PRO A 532 15.23 3.65 -14.35
N ILE A 533 13.99 4.16 -14.50
CA ILE A 533 13.09 4.37 -13.37
C ILE A 533 12.63 3.05 -12.78
N THR A 534 12.27 2.08 -13.61
CA THR A 534 11.90 0.73 -13.17
C THR A 534 13.08 0.03 -12.45
N SER A 535 14.32 0.18 -12.96
CA SER A 535 15.51 -0.37 -12.30
C SER A 535 15.70 0.22 -10.89
N ILE A 536 15.63 1.54 -10.75
CA ILE A 536 15.72 2.21 -9.44
C ILE A 536 14.64 1.68 -8.49
N LEU A 537 13.39 1.54 -8.94
CA LEU A 537 12.31 1.00 -8.12
C LEU A 537 12.64 -0.41 -7.64
N MET A 538 12.95 -1.32 -8.56
CA MET A 538 13.18 -2.73 -8.24
C MET A 538 14.38 -2.97 -7.29
N GLU A 539 15.42 -2.14 -7.41
CA GLU A 539 16.61 -2.24 -6.55
C GLU A 539 16.41 -1.59 -5.17
N SER A 540 15.42 -0.68 -5.03
CA SER A 540 15.40 0.29 -3.92
C SER A 540 15.17 -0.33 -2.55
N ARG A 541 14.29 -1.34 -2.42
CA ARG A 541 14.07 -2.03 -1.13
C ARG A 541 15.35 -2.72 -0.65
N GLU A 542 16.01 -3.48 -1.51
CA GLU A 542 17.25 -4.19 -1.15
C GLU A 542 18.40 -3.23 -0.83
N THR A 543 18.44 -2.10 -1.52
CA THR A 543 19.44 -1.06 -1.25
C THR A 543 19.24 -0.43 0.14
N VAL A 544 17.99 -0.18 0.56
CA VAL A 544 17.71 0.29 1.93
C VAL A 544 18.13 -0.78 2.95
N VAL A 545 17.84 -2.05 2.72
CA VAL A 545 18.30 -3.15 3.58
C VAL A 545 19.82 -3.15 3.68
N ASN A 546 20.52 -3.02 2.54
CA ASN A 546 21.98 -3.06 2.51
C ASN A 546 22.62 -1.95 3.35
N TYR A 547 22.16 -0.69 3.23
CA TYR A 547 22.79 0.39 3.99
C TYR A 547 22.26 0.57 5.41
N SER A 548 21.16 -0.11 5.79
CA SER A 548 20.60 0.02 7.14
C SER A 548 20.72 -1.25 7.99
N MET A 549 20.16 -2.37 7.53
CA MET A 549 19.98 -3.60 8.32
C MET A 549 20.27 -4.86 7.48
N PRO A 550 21.51 -5.06 7.00
CA PRO A 550 21.87 -6.19 6.16
C PRO A 550 21.89 -7.51 6.94
N LEU A 551 21.84 -8.64 6.20
CA LEU A 551 22.04 -10.00 6.69
C LEU A 551 21.09 -10.46 7.82
N GLY A 552 19.91 -9.86 7.93
CA GLY A 552 18.94 -10.16 8.99
C GLY A 552 19.13 -9.37 10.29
N ILE A 553 20.04 -8.39 10.31
CA ILE A 553 20.04 -7.35 11.37
C ILE A 553 18.72 -6.61 11.31
N HIS A 554 18.16 -6.26 12.47
CA HIS A 554 16.87 -5.58 12.53
C HIS A 554 16.71 -4.73 13.80
N HIS A 555 15.73 -3.80 13.79
CA HIS A 555 15.37 -2.92 14.92
C HIS A 555 16.54 -2.12 15.50
N ILE A 556 17.45 -1.63 14.66
CA ILE A 556 18.61 -0.85 15.09
C ILE A 556 18.48 0.65 14.78
N MET A 557 17.24 1.14 14.73
CA MET A 557 16.93 2.57 14.56
C MET A 557 17.08 3.32 15.88
N ALA A 558 17.21 4.63 15.79
CA ALA A 558 17.18 5.51 16.94
C ALA A 558 15.82 5.43 17.66
N GLU A 559 15.87 5.49 19.01
CA GLU A 559 14.69 5.34 19.85
C GLU A 559 13.58 6.34 19.50
N GLY A 560 12.35 5.83 19.55
CA GLY A 560 11.12 6.61 19.55
C GLY A 560 10.66 7.12 18.20
N HIS A 561 11.53 7.37 17.22
CA HIS A 561 11.13 7.95 15.95
C HIS A 561 11.34 7.05 14.72
N HIS A 562 12.04 5.93 14.84
CA HIS A 562 12.28 4.93 13.80
C HIS A 562 12.98 5.47 12.52
N HIS A 563 13.60 6.65 12.61
CA HIS A 563 14.31 7.29 11.51
C HIS A 563 15.81 7.38 11.83
N GLY A 564 16.64 6.88 10.95
CA GLY A 564 18.08 6.89 11.13
C GLY A 564 18.62 5.82 12.10
N PRO A 565 19.95 5.67 12.15
CA PRO A 565 20.62 4.63 12.91
C PRO A 565 20.66 4.93 14.41
N GLY A 566 20.55 3.89 15.21
CA GLY A 566 20.69 3.94 16.67
C GLY A 566 21.12 2.60 17.24
N PRO A 567 22.18 1.93 16.69
CA PRO A 567 22.55 0.59 17.16
C PRO A 567 23.00 0.57 18.63
N TRP A 568 23.32 1.73 19.22
CA TRP A 568 23.73 1.89 20.63
C TRP A 568 22.57 2.02 21.61
N VAL A 569 21.31 2.08 21.16
CA VAL A 569 20.15 2.25 22.03
C VAL A 569 20.00 1.01 22.92
N ASP A 570 20.24 1.17 24.22
CA ASP A 570 20.23 0.13 25.25
C ASP A 570 19.21 0.41 26.38
N GLU A 571 18.60 1.60 26.41
CA GLU A 571 17.57 1.99 27.36
C GLU A 571 16.31 2.47 26.62
N ALA A 572 15.16 1.92 26.99
CA ALA A 572 13.84 2.31 26.52
C ALA A 572 12.76 1.91 27.55
N GLY A 573 11.51 2.26 27.28
CA GLY A 573 10.39 1.86 28.15
C GLY A 573 10.20 0.34 28.31
N ARG A 574 10.76 -0.43 27.39
CA ARG A 574 10.80 -1.90 27.38
C ARG A 574 12.12 -2.37 26.79
N ALA A 575 12.62 -3.55 27.24
CA ALA A 575 13.85 -4.12 26.70
C ALA A 575 13.74 -4.41 25.18
N ASP A 576 12.59 -4.92 24.72
CA ASP A 576 12.30 -5.23 23.32
C ASP A 576 11.99 -3.98 22.44
N TRP A 577 12.24 -2.77 22.96
CA TRP A 577 12.28 -1.51 22.22
C TRP A 577 13.71 -0.98 22.03
N THR A 578 14.72 -1.71 22.54
CA THR A 578 16.12 -1.33 22.39
C THR A 578 16.79 -2.04 21.23
N SER A 579 17.75 -1.37 20.59
CA SER A 579 18.52 -1.96 19.49
C SER A 579 19.43 -3.10 19.96
N VAL A 580 20.00 -2.96 21.15
CA VAL A 580 20.92 -3.98 21.72
C VAL A 580 20.21 -5.30 22.02
N TYR A 581 18.90 -5.27 22.32
CA TYR A 581 18.08 -6.47 22.49
C TYR A 581 18.05 -7.33 21.21
N TYR A 582 18.07 -6.71 20.03
CA TYR A 582 17.94 -7.42 18.76
C TYR A 582 19.28 -7.83 18.17
N HIS A 583 20.27 -6.94 18.09
CA HIS A 583 21.54 -7.29 17.45
C HIS A 583 22.48 -8.08 18.33
N ARG A 584 22.37 -7.98 19.67
CA ARG A 584 23.16 -8.73 20.67
C ARG A 584 24.68 -8.76 20.39
N ALA A 585 25.22 -7.68 19.82
CA ALA A 585 26.63 -7.60 19.49
C ALA A 585 27.49 -7.59 20.75
N ASP A 586 28.51 -8.44 20.76
CA ASP A 586 29.52 -8.54 21.80
C ASP A 586 30.92 -8.82 21.20
N GLU A 587 31.94 -9.03 22.04
CA GLU A 587 33.30 -9.32 21.57
C GLU A 587 33.39 -10.63 20.76
N LYS A 588 32.45 -11.55 20.93
CA LYS A 588 32.43 -12.84 20.27
C LYS A 588 31.77 -12.78 18.88
N GLY A 589 30.71 -11.97 18.75
CA GLY A 589 29.93 -11.92 17.52
C GLY A 589 28.70 -11.03 17.60
N MET A 590 27.73 -11.28 16.72
CA MET A 590 26.44 -10.59 16.71
C MET A 590 25.32 -11.45 16.12
N GLY A 591 24.09 -10.99 16.30
CA GLY A 591 22.86 -11.64 15.84
C GLY A 591 22.07 -12.27 16.96
N PHE A 592 20.82 -12.61 16.72
CA PHE A 592 19.93 -13.20 17.71
C PHE A 592 19.86 -14.71 17.51
N ASP A 593 20.32 -15.50 18.49
CA ASP A 593 20.13 -16.96 18.46
C ASP A 593 18.68 -17.34 18.74
N ARG A 594 17.94 -17.66 17.69
CA ARG A 594 16.55 -18.14 17.73
C ARG A 594 16.45 -19.65 17.45
N THR A 595 17.58 -20.35 17.43
CA THR A 595 17.64 -21.81 17.33
C THR A 595 17.44 -22.49 18.68
N LYS A 596 17.57 -23.81 18.72
CA LYS A 596 17.44 -24.62 19.94
C LYS A 596 18.46 -24.26 21.03
N THR A 597 19.54 -23.58 20.70
CA THR A 597 20.55 -23.12 21.64
C THR A 597 20.24 -21.75 22.26
N GLY A 598 19.31 -21.02 21.68
CA GLY A 598 18.83 -19.72 22.13
C GLY A 598 17.36 -19.74 22.56
N SER A 599 16.56 -18.78 22.03
CA SER A 599 15.14 -18.65 22.38
C SER A 599 14.24 -19.76 21.79
N ASN A 600 14.74 -20.53 20.86
CA ASN A 600 14.00 -21.59 20.14
C ASN A 600 12.74 -21.08 19.38
N ALA A 601 12.70 -19.82 18.98
CA ALA A 601 11.57 -19.29 18.21
C ALA A 601 11.40 -20.00 16.85
N LEU A 602 12.46 -20.58 16.33
CA LEU A 602 12.44 -21.35 15.07
C LEU A 602 11.50 -22.58 15.12
N GLU A 603 11.19 -23.12 16.32
CA GLU A 603 10.24 -24.23 16.46
C GLU A 603 8.82 -23.88 16.03
N GLN A 604 8.49 -22.60 15.89
CA GLN A 604 7.19 -22.12 15.43
C GLN A 604 6.96 -22.30 13.91
N TYR A 605 7.97 -22.69 13.16
CA TYR A 605 7.91 -22.94 11.72
C TYR A 605 7.84 -24.44 11.41
N ALA A 606 7.41 -24.78 10.18
CA ALA A 606 7.37 -26.16 9.71
C ALA A 606 8.76 -26.83 9.76
N PRO A 607 8.83 -28.17 9.92
CA PRO A 607 10.11 -28.90 10.03
C PRO A 607 11.08 -28.66 8.87
N GLU A 608 10.58 -28.46 7.66
CA GLU A 608 11.36 -28.16 6.46
C GLU A 608 12.13 -26.84 6.61
N ILE A 609 11.45 -25.82 7.14
CA ILE A 609 12.01 -24.49 7.41
C ILE A 609 13.01 -24.57 8.57
N GLN A 610 12.65 -25.26 9.66
CA GLN A 610 13.53 -25.46 10.80
C GLN A 610 14.87 -26.11 10.39
N ARG A 611 14.83 -27.08 9.46
CA ARG A 611 16.03 -27.71 8.95
C ARG A 611 16.93 -26.75 8.15
N VAL A 612 16.32 -25.87 7.34
CA VAL A 612 17.06 -24.92 6.49
C VAL A 612 17.56 -23.73 7.33
N TRP A 613 16.73 -23.16 8.17
CA TRP A 613 17.06 -21.95 8.96
C TRP A 613 17.76 -22.27 10.28
N GLY A 614 17.80 -23.53 10.70
CA GLY A 614 18.49 -23.96 11.92
C GLY A 614 19.99 -24.19 11.81
N ASP A 615 20.52 -24.25 10.60
CA ASP A 615 21.95 -24.35 10.33
C ASP A 615 22.42 -23.08 9.59
N PRO A 616 23.39 -22.32 10.14
CA PRO A 616 23.86 -21.10 9.51
C PRO A 616 24.46 -21.32 8.09
N LYS A 617 24.86 -22.54 7.74
CA LYS A 617 25.33 -22.86 6.39
C LYS A 617 24.22 -22.93 5.35
N THR A 618 23.00 -23.27 5.77
CA THR A 618 21.83 -23.40 4.89
C THR A 618 20.87 -22.22 5.00
N THR A 619 20.88 -21.51 6.12
CA THR A 619 20.09 -20.29 6.29
C THR A 619 20.38 -19.31 5.16
N PRO A 620 19.37 -18.71 4.51
CA PRO A 620 19.57 -17.60 3.57
C PRO A 620 20.35 -16.46 4.23
N ASP A 621 21.33 -15.91 3.53
CA ASP A 621 22.23 -14.89 4.10
C ASP A 621 21.44 -13.67 4.61
N ASN A 622 20.35 -13.31 3.95
CA ASN A 622 19.46 -12.19 4.32
C ASN A 622 18.63 -12.42 5.60
N LEU A 623 18.62 -13.63 6.17
CA LEU A 623 17.98 -13.97 7.45
C LEU A 623 18.99 -14.50 8.48
N LEU A 624 20.27 -14.49 8.16
CA LEU A 624 21.31 -15.18 8.93
C LEU A 624 21.37 -14.67 10.38
N LEU A 625 21.51 -13.37 10.57
CA LEU A 625 21.59 -12.74 11.89
C LEU A 625 20.23 -12.58 12.59
N TRP A 626 19.14 -12.84 11.89
CA TRP A 626 17.82 -12.98 12.52
C TRP A 626 17.73 -14.25 13.37
N PHE A 627 18.33 -15.36 12.91
CA PHE A 627 18.24 -16.67 13.57
C PHE A 627 19.49 -17.11 14.31
N HIS A 628 20.67 -16.54 14.03
CA HIS A 628 21.94 -16.99 14.57
C HIS A 628 22.75 -15.86 15.18
N HIS A 629 23.38 -16.14 16.33
CA HIS A 629 24.48 -15.34 16.86
C HIS A 629 25.80 -15.93 16.36
N LEU A 630 26.54 -15.19 15.53
CA LEU A 630 27.71 -15.70 14.83
C LEU A 630 28.97 -14.92 15.16
N PRO A 631 30.15 -15.61 15.22
CA PRO A 631 31.42 -14.94 15.42
C PRO A 631 31.75 -13.96 14.29
N TRP A 632 32.49 -12.90 14.61
CA TRP A 632 32.91 -11.89 13.63
C TRP A 632 33.75 -12.47 12.48
N ASP A 633 34.44 -13.61 12.68
CA ASP A 633 35.22 -14.33 11.67
C ASP A 633 34.50 -15.53 11.04
N TYR A 634 33.19 -15.68 11.32
CA TYR A 634 32.40 -16.69 10.65
C TYR A 634 32.53 -16.58 9.13
N GLN A 635 32.84 -17.72 8.47
CA GLN A 635 33.03 -17.76 7.01
C GLN A 635 31.67 -17.83 6.31
N MET A 636 31.32 -16.73 5.63
CA MET A 636 30.13 -16.63 4.81
C MET A 636 30.25 -17.48 3.53
N LYS A 637 29.13 -17.77 2.87
CA LYS A 637 29.08 -18.47 1.57
C LYS A 637 29.92 -17.78 0.48
N SER A 638 30.10 -16.46 0.58
CA SER A 638 30.97 -15.65 -0.28
C SER A 638 32.48 -15.92 -0.10
N GLY A 639 32.87 -16.64 0.96
CA GLY A 639 34.26 -16.83 1.37
C GLY A 639 34.84 -15.65 2.18
N ARG A 640 34.05 -14.64 2.49
CA ARG A 640 34.44 -13.52 3.36
C ARG A 640 34.05 -13.80 4.82
N THR A 641 34.68 -13.09 5.75
CA THR A 641 34.23 -13.09 7.15
C THR A 641 32.94 -12.35 7.32
N LEU A 642 32.14 -12.66 8.35
CA LEU A 642 30.90 -11.95 8.70
C LEU A 642 31.12 -10.43 8.79
N TRP A 643 32.20 -9.99 9.47
CA TRP A 643 32.54 -8.58 9.57
C TRP A 643 32.73 -7.92 8.21
N ASN A 644 33.49 -8.56 7.33
CA ASN A 644 33.75 -8.02 6.00
C ASN A 644 32.48 -7.99 5.15
N GLU A 645 31.62 -9.00 5.27
CA GLU A 645 30.35 -9.06 4.54
C GLU A 645 29.41 -7.95 4.98
N ILE A 646 29.22 -7.73 6.29
CA ILE A 646 28.43 -6.63 6.84
C ILE A 646 28.94 -5.28 6.30
N ALA A 647 30.27 -5.03 6.41
CA ALA A 647 30.84 -3.77 5.99
C ALA A 647 30.66 -3.49 4.49
N LEU A 648 30.81 -4.52 3.65
CA LEU A 648 30.62 -4.41 2.20
C LEU A 648 29.16 -4.24 1.81
N HIS A 649 28.20 -4.82 2.53
CA HIS A 649 26.78 -4.56 2.31
C HIS A 649 26.43 -3.09 2.58
N TYR A 650 26.89 -2.53 3.71
CA TYR A 650 26.70 -1.11 4.01
C TYR A 650 27.27 -0.20 2.92
N GLN A 651 28.50 -0.48 2.47
CA GLN A 651 29.16 0.26 1.39
C GLN A 651 28.40 0.16 0.08
N LYS A 652 27.98 -1.05 -0.31
CA LYS A 652 27.20 -1.30 -1.52
C LYS A 652 25.91 -0.48 -1.55
N GLY A 653 25.20 -0.41 -0.43
CA GLY A 653 23.98 0.39 -0.34
C GLY A 653 24.23 1.87 -0.64
N VAL A 654 25.30 2.45 -0.09
CA VAL A 654 25.71 3.84 -0.38
C VAL A 654 26.06 4.02 -1.86
N GLU A 655 26.85 3.13 -2.43
CA GLU A 655 27.26 3.20 -3.84
C GLU A 655 26.06 3.13 -4.78
N THR A 656 25.11 2.24 -4.51
CA THR A 656 23.91 2.10 -5.34
C THR A 656 23.08 3.39 -5.35
N VAL A 657 22.91 4.05 -4.20
CA VAL A 657 22.20 5.36 -4.17
C VAL A 657 22.95 6.42 -4.95
N ARG A 658 24.29 6.45 -4.92
CA ARG A 658 25.11 7.36 -5.75
C ARG A 658 24.91 7.09 -7.25
N GLU A 659 24.79 5.84 -7.65
CA GLU A 659 24.52 5.47 -9.04
C GLU A 659 23.12 5.92 -9.46
N TRP A 660 22.11 5.79 -8.63
CA TRP A 660 20.77 6.29 -8.91
C TRP A 660 20.74 7.82 -9.10
N ARG A 661 21.50 8.57 -8.29
CA ARG A 661 21.62 10.01 -8.48
C ARG A 661 22.18 10.36 -9.86
N LYS A 662 23.26 9.68 -10.28
CA LYS A 662 23.84 9.87 -11.62
C LYS A 662 22.85 9.49 -12.71
N THR A 663 22.16 8.38 -12.56
CA THR A 663 21.13 7.93 -13.49
C THR A 663 20.01 8.98 -13.60
N TRP A 664 19.46 9.45 -12.47
CA TRP A 664 18.39 10.44 -12.44
C TRP A 664 18.83 11.77 -13.06
N ASP A 665 20.04 12.24 -12.75
CA ASP A 665 20.60 13.47 -13.33
C ASP A 665 20.76 13.41 -14.85
N GLY A 666 20.88 12.23 -15.42
CA GLY A 666 20.94 12.00 -16.86
C GLY A 666 19.58 11.90 -17.57
N LEU A 667 18.45 11.85 -16.82
CA LEU A 667 17.13 11.73 -17.44
C LEU A 667 16.62 13.06 -18.01
N PRO A 668 15.82 13.02 -19.09
CA PRO A 668 15.27 14.20 -19.74
C PRO A 668 14.21 14.89 -18.85
N LYS A 669 14.61 15.93 -18.17
CA LYS A 669 13.82 16.73 -17.23
C LYS A 669 12.49 17.21 -17.81
N GLU A 670 12.49 17.64 -19.06
CA GLU A 670 11.31 18.15 -19.77
C GLU A 670 10.22 17.07 -20.00
N LYS A 671 10.61 15.78 -20.05
CA LYS A 671 9.66 14.66 -20.15
C LYS A 671 9.09 14.24 -18.81
N ILE A 672 9.87 14.41 -17.73
CA ILE A 672 9.46 14.09 -16.36
C ILE A 672 8.55 15.19 -15.80
N GLY A 673 8.82 16.44 -16.14
CA GLY A 673 8.24 17.64 -15.55
C GLY A 673 9.07 18.16 -14.38
N GLU A 674 9.31 19.49 -14.38
CA GLU A 674 10.22 20.17 -13.42
C GLU A 674 9.94 19.84 -11.95
N PRO A 675 8.69 19.93 -11.44
CA PRO A 675 8.43 19.70 -10.02
C PRO A 675 8.81 18.28 -9.59
N ARG A 676 8.42 17.26 -10.38
CA ARG A 676 8.72 15.86 -10.06
C ARG A 676 10.20 15.54 -10.18
N TYR A 677 10.87 16.04 -11.24
CA TYR A 677 12.30 15.84 -11.45
C TYR A 677 13.11 16.39 -10.29
N SER A 678 12.86 17.66 -9.92
CA SER A 678 13.60 18.34 -8.85
C SER A 678 13.32 17.75 -7.47
N HIS A 679 12.08 17.34 -7.21
CA HIS A 679 11.72 16.67 -5.96
C HIS A 679 12.48 15.34 -5.79
N VAL A 680 12.44 14.46 -6.79
CA VAL A 680 13.16 13.17 -6.73
C VAL A 680 14.67 13.35 -6.68
N LYS A 681 15.22 14.34 -7.41
CA LYS A 681 16.65 14.70 -7.32
C LYS A 681 17.06 15.10 -5.89
N ALA A 682 16.27 15.93 -5.23
CA ALA A 682 16.52 16.35 -3.85
C ALA A 682 16.39 15.15 -2.88
N LEU A 683 15.39 14.29 -3.09
CA LEU A 683 15.17 13.08 -2.31
C LEU A 683 16.36 12.12 -2.38
N LEU A 684 16.86 11.83 -3.58
CA LEU A 684 18.05 10.99 -3.79
C LEU A 684 19.31 11.58 -3.15
N GLY A 685 19.47 12.92 -3.20
CA GLY A 685 20.57 13.61 -2.52
C GLY A 685 20.51 13.47 -1.00
N ARG A 686 19.30 13.47 -0.42
CA ARG A 686 19.07 13.20 1.00
C ARG A 686 19.34 11.75 1.33
N GLN A 687 18.80 10.81 0.54
CA GLN A 687 18.97 9.37 0.76
C GLN A 687 20.45 8.95 0.74
N GLU A 688 21.29 9.53 -0.12
CA GLU A 688 22.72 9.24 -0.11
C GLU A 688 23.40 9.68 1.20
N ARG A 689 23.04 10.87 1.74
CA ARG A 689 23.58 11.32 3.04
C ARG A 689 23.16 10.37 4.15
N GLU A 690 21.88 10.01 4.20
CA GLU A 690 21.32 9.10 5.21
C GLU A 690 21.91 7.70 5.08
N ALA A 691 22.14 7.19 3.87
CA ALA A 691 22.81 5.91 3.66
C ALA A 691 24.25 5.90 4.20
N ARG A 692 25.00 7.01 4.01
CA ARG A 692 26.35 7.16 4.62
C ARG A 692 26.28 7.25 6.13
N GLU A 693 25.31 7.97 6.68
CA GLU A 693 25.09 8.08 8.12
C GLU A 693 24.80 6.72 8.75
N TRP A 694 23.94 5.90 8.12
CA TRP A 694 23.67 4.53 8.52
C TRP A 694 24.93 3.68 8.50
N ARG A 695 25.68 3.68 7.38
CA ARG A 695 26.96 2.92 7.25
C ARG A 695 27.94 3.30 8.34
N ASP A 696 28.23 4.60 8.47
CA ASP A 696 29.26 5.09 9.37
C ASP A 696 28.89 4.82 10.84
N SER A 697 27.67 5.11 11.22
CA SER A 697 27.14 4.87 12.57
C SER A 697 27.23 3.41 12.98
N CYS A 698 26.73 2.50 12.12
CA CYS A 698 26.66 1.08 12.42
C CYS A 698 28.07 0.46 12.40
N LEU A 699 28.89 0.76 11.41
CA LEU A 699 30.26 0.20 11.33
C LEU A 699 31.14 0.68 12.48
N LEU A 700 31.11 1.96 12.84
CA LEU A 700 31.85 2.47 14.00
C LEU A 700 31.39 1.81 15.30
N TYR A 701 30.08 1.66 15.49
CA TYR A 701 29.54 1.03 16.70
C TYR A 701 29.93 -0.44 16.80
N PHE A 702 29.69 -1.24 15.75
CA PHE A 702 30.05 -2.66 15.75
C PHE A 702 31.55 -2.89 15.77
N GLN A 703 32.35 -1.95 15.27
CA GLN A 703 33.82 -2.01 15.39
C GLN A 703 34.30 -1.89 16.84
N THR A 704 33.51 -1.29 17.75
CA THR A 704 33.84 -1.27 19.18
C THR A 704 33.86 -2.67 19.80
N PHE A 705 33.13 -3.62 19.22
CA PHE A 705 33.11 -5.03 19.63
C PHE A 705 34.07 -5.89 18.79
N SER A 706 33.97 -5.82 17.47
CA SER A 706 34.74 -6.67 16.56
C SER A 706 36.25 -6.41 16.63
N LYS A 707 36.68 -5.17 16.93
CA LYS A 707 38.06 -4.68 16.93
C LYS A 707 38.80 -4.93 15.59
N ARG A 708 38.09 -5.13 14.50
CA ARG A 708 38.64 -5.45 13.17
C ARG A 708 38.72 -4.20 12.30
N PRO A 709 39.75 -4.09 11.43
CA PRO A 709 39.81 -3.01 10.45
C PRO A 709 38.64 -3.13 9.44
N LEU A 710 38.30 -2.03 8.80
CA LEU A 710 37.42 -2.06 7.64
C LEU A 710 38.09 -2.81 6.47
N PRO A 711 37.35 -3.62 5.71
CA PRO A 711 37.92 -4.28 4.53
C PRO A 711 38.20 -3.28 3.41
N GLU A 712 39.05 -3.68 2.47
CA GLU A 712 39.30 -2.95 1.23
C GLU A 712 37.98 -2.67 0.49
N GLY A 713 37.82 -1.47 -0.05
CA GLY A 713 36.61 -1.02 -0.77
C GLY A 713 35.56 -0.35 0.12
N VAL A 714 35.73 -0.38 1.44
CA VAL A 714 34.83 0.35 2.35
C VAL A 714 35.43 1.72 2.71
N GLU A 715 34.69 2.78 2.44
CA GLU A 715 35.12 4.15 2.77
C GLU A 715 35.20 4.35 4.29
N PRO A 716 36.16 5.12 4.79
CA PRO A 716 36.23 5.49 6.19
C PRO A 716 35.04 6.40 6.57
N ALA A 717 34.63 6.34 7.83
CA ALA A 717 33.58 7.20 8.35
C ALA A 717 33.99 8.70 8.29
N GLU A 718 33.02 9.57 8.00
CA GLU A 718 33.24 11.03 7.93
C GLU A 718 33.48 11.66 9.31
N HIS A 719 32.87 11.10 10.36
CA HIS A 719 32.94 11.60 11.74
C HIS A 719 33.19 10.47 12.73
N PRO A 720 33.66 10.77 13.95
CA PRO A 720 33.76 9.76 15.01
C PRO A 720 32.38 9.32 15.52
N LEU A 721 32.34 8.17 16.22
CA LEU A 721 31.08 7.58 16.73
C LEU A 721 30.27 8.56 17.60
N GLU A 722 30.94 9.35 18.43
CA GLU A 722 30.32 10.32 19.32
C GLU A 722 29.51 11.39 18.59
N TYR A 723 29.95 11.76 17.36
CA TYR A 723 29.18 12.66 16.51
C TYR A 723 27.82 12.06 16.16
N TYR A 724 27.79 10.81 15.70
CA TYR A 724 26.55 10.12 15.31
C TYR A 724 25.64 9.87 16.50
N LYS A 725 26.18 9.53 17.68
CA LYS A 725 25.42 9.40 18.92
C LYS A 725 24.77 10.72 19.37
N ALA A 726 25.36 11.85 19.02
CA ALA A 726 24.84 13.17 19.36
C ALA A 726 23.79 13.70 18.37
N VAL A 727 23.61 13.05 17.21
CA VAL A 727 22.55 13.42 16.24
C VAL A 727 21.19 13.17 16.89
N ASN A 728 20.38 14.21 16.94
CA ASN A 728 19.03 14.15 17.48
C ASN A 728 18.03 14.64 16.44
N ILE A 729 17.00 13.85 16.16
CA ILE A 729 15.91 14.16 15.24
C ILE A 729 14.59 14.18 16.04
N PRO A 730 14.33 15.24 16.82
CA PRO A 730 13.21 15.27 17.76
C PRO A 730 11.83 15.28 17.10
N PHE A 731 11.77 15.63 15.81
CA PHE A 731 10.53 15.78 15.04
C PHE A 731 10.56 14.93 13.78
N ALA A 732 10.83 13.63 13.94
CA ALA A 732 10.74 12.68 12.83
C ALA A 732 9.31 12.65 12.27
N PRO A 733 9.12 12.64 10.94
CA PRO A 733 7.79 12.63 10.34
C PRO A 733 6.93 11.49 10.84
N GLY A 734 5.64 11.75 11.08
CA GLY A 734 4.67 10.74 11.50
C GLY A 734 4.87 10.12 12.89
N HIS A 735 5.87 10.57 13.66
CA HIS A 735 6.05 10.13 15.04
C HIS A 735 4.96 10.70 15.95
N PRO A 736 4.34 9.92 16.86
CA PRO A 736 3.26 10.39 17.74
C PRO A 736 3.63 11.59 18.61
N GLY A 737 4.90 11.75 18.96
CA GLY A 737 5.43 12.87 19.74
C GLY A 737 5.86 14.09 18.92
N ALA A 738 5.79 14.04 17.59
CA ALA A 738 6.28 15.09 16.68
C ALA A 738 5.27 16.21 16.41
N ARG A 739 4.43 16.56 17.38
CA ARG A 739 3.40 17.63 17.27
C ARG A 739 3.86 18.92 17.87
#